data_e58dada27d7b061bd6eaf5fed34ed037
#
_entry.id   e58dada27d7b061bd6eaf5fed34ed037
#
_cell.length_a   1.000
_cell.length_b   1.000
_cell.length_c   1.000
_cell.angle_alpha   90.00
_cell.angle_beta   90.00
_cell.angle_gamma   90.00
#
_symmetry.space_group_name_H-M   'P 1'
#
loop_
_entity.id
_entity.type
_entity.pdbx_description
1 polymer ?
#
loop_
_entity_poly.entity_id
_entity_poly.type
_entity_poly.pdbx_seq_one_letter_code
_entity_poly.pdbx_strand_id
1 'polypeptide(L)'
;MEKKKLNKIKNILVIAFIAIYLICTYFTLRGEYLECLELGEQYVQNFWTNIKYKYSIMGISFVVISICMFITNIGIKKGLKPFFESENKTMPKLPNKSLIFVVAIIGSIIFSNNIVEKVLLCASKVSFQKTDIIFNMDISYYMFTKPLIEAIIKYIMQFVILISAYITAFYIIVFNLYFDGIDRTMLRKSKFIKSLLKNVIILAILAGVLTIFNTQNIVTEKFLTLNDEIELTGAGFVESTIKLWGYIIFAFVIIGAIISSVIFFQKNKNKKIMFTLLSIPGYLVVMFIVMVGTDFIFVKPNEFDKERKYIEENINSTREAYGINASEINISYSGTISEEEINENKELLDNIPIVSQNMVKQSLEDTQTEAGYYTFRNILTTKFIKDNQEKLAYIAPREIAEQSISYNNKTYELTHGIGQIIVDANKTSEEGNIQYIQKEIDDNQRIYYGLETNSIVVTNTKNKEEYDYTDSEGEEHTYSYEGKSGIQVGFLDRLILAVRNKDFKLAFSTSVTNQSKILTNRNVIERAKTALPYLLYDENAYTVIKDNQIYWVIDAYTISDKYPYSSYTTIDGEKEKRDINYIRNSVKVIINAYNGEMKFYIVDKTDPIISAYKNSKNTQEERSFLRVFACACIAWLKRCTAWE
;
A
#
# COMPACT_ATOMS: atom_id res chain seq x y z
N MET A 1 53.22 3.52 10.57
CA MET A 1 52.69 2.16 10.42
C MET A 1 51.18 2.09 10.75
N GLU A 2 50.70 2.72 11.77
CA GLU A 2 49.26 2.73 12.18
C GLU A 2 48.28 3.29 11.13
N LYS A 3 48.59 4.42 10.48
CA LYS A 3 47.72 5.00 9.43
C LYS A 3 47.46 4.08 8.23
N LYS A 4 48.46 3.28 7.83
CA LYS A 4 48.30 2.28 6.75
C LYS A 4 47.40 1.11 7.21
N LYS A 5 47.52 0.70 8.48
CA LYS A 5 46.72 -0.36 9.09
C LYS A 5 45.24 0.08 9.24
N LEU A 6 45.01 1.31 9.66
CA LEU A 6 43.67 1.91 9.79
C LEU A 6 42.95 2.04 8.42
N ASN A 7 43.65 2.48 7.39
CA ASN A 7 43.11 2.56 6.03
C ASN A 7 42.79 1.18 5.44
N LYS A 8 43.60 0.14 5.75
CA LYS A 8 43.33 -1.22 5.34
C LYS A 8 42.09 -1.80 6.01
N ILE A 9 41.95 -1.59 7.31
CA ILE A 9 40.73 -2.00 8.08
C ILE A 9 39.49 -1.30 7.53
N LYS A 10 39.55 0.02 7.30
CA LYS A 10 38.45 0.77 6.71
C LYS A 10 38.01 0.23 5.36
N ASN A 11 38.96 -0.05 4.46
CA ASN A 11 38.64 -0.62 3.14
C ASN A 11 38.04 -2.01 3.25
N ILE A 12 38.52 -2.85 4.18
CA ILE A 12 37.95 -4.18 4.44
C ILE A 12 36.50 -4.03 4.92
N LEU A 13 36.22 -3.12 5.87
CA LEU A 13 34.86 -2.87 6.37
C LEU A 13 33.91 -2.38 5.28
N VAL A 14 34.37 -1.49 4.38
CA VAL A 14 33.56 -1.02 3.25
C VAL A 14 33.28 -2.15 2.26
N ILE A 15 34.28 -2.97 1.94
CA ILE A 15 34.10 -4.13 1.05
C ILE A 15 33.16 -5.15 1.70
N ALA A 16 33.34 -5.46 2.99
CA ALA A 16 32.44 -6.35 3.73
C ALA A 16 31.00 -5.83 3.73
N PHE A 17 30.80 -4.54 3.98
CA PHE A 17 29.47 -3.91 3.93
C PHE A 17 28.83 -4.04 2.54
N ILE A 18 29.58 -3.77 1.48
CA ILE A 18 29.10 -3.92 0.10
C ILE A 18 28.76 -5.38 -0.20
N ALA A 19 29.63 -6.32 0.21
CA ALA A 19 29.40 -7.75 0.00
C ALA A 19 28.12 -8.22 0.73
N ILE A 20 27.95 -7.86 2.00
CA ILE A 20 26.75 -8.18 2.77
C ILE A 20 25.51 -7.58 2.10
N TYR A 21 25.57 -6.31 1.68
CA TYR A 21 24.47 -5.67 0.98
C TYR A 21 24.09 -6.40 -0.32
N LEU A 22 25.08 -6.79 -1.13
CA LEU A 22 24.83 -7.54 -2.37
C LEU A 22 24.22 -8.92 -2.11
N ILE A 23 24.71 -9.63 -1.08
CA ILE A 23 24.17 -10.93 -0.67
C ILE A 23 22.72 -10.77 -0.21
N CYS A 24 22.43 -9.84 0.70
CA CYS A 24 21.06 -9.57 1.17
C CYS A 24 20.14 -9.18 0.01
N THR A 25 20.62 -8.32 -0.91
CA THR A 25 19.84 -7.92 -2.10
C THR A 25 19.55 -9.11 -3.01
N TYR A 26 20.55 -9.99 -3.24
CA TYR A 26 20.34 -11.20 -4.03
C TYR A 26 19.29 -12.12 -3.39
N PHE A 27 19.40 -12.38 -2.08
CA PHE A 27 18.42 -13.22 -1.35
C PHE A 27 17.00 -12.64 -1.42
N THR A 28 16.86 -11.33 -1.24
CA THR A 28 15.56 -10.65 -1.33
C THR A 28 14.98 -10.75 -2.74
N LEU A 29 15.74 -10.37 -3.76
CA LEU A 29 15.28 -10.38 -5.15
C LEU A 29 15.01 -11.80 -5.66
N ARG A 30 15.84 -12.78 -5.28
CA ARG A 30 15.62 -14.17 -5.66
C ARG A 30 14.39 -14.74 -4.98
N GLY A 31 14.15 -14.38 -3.70
CA GLY A 31 12.95 -14.77 -2.98
C GLY A 31 11.69 -14.17 -3.59
N GLU A 32 11.68 -12.87 -3.93
CA GLU A 32 10.57 -12.22 -4.64
C GLU A 32 10.31 -12.84 -6.02
N TYR A 33 11.39 -13.18 -6.76
CA TYR A 33 11.28 -13.86 -8.05
C TYR A 33 10.62 -15.25 -7.91
N LEU A 34 11.05 -16.06 -6.92
CA LEU A 34 10.49 -17.39 -6.68
C LEU A 34 9.01 -17.32 -6.30
N GLU A 35 8.63 -16.33 -5.50
CA GLU A 35 7.24 -16.09 -5.14
C GLU A 35 6.39 -15.71 -6.37
N CYS A 36 6.89 -14.80 -7.22
CA CYS A 36 6.21 -14.45 -8.47
C CYS A 36 6.12 -15.65 -9.43
N LEU A 37 7.14 -16.53 -9.45
CA LEU A 37 7.14 -17.73 -10.26
C LEU A 37 6.07 -18.74 -9.80
N GLU A 38 5.90 -18.88 -8.49
CA GLU A 38 4.86 -19.73 -7.90
C GLU A 38 3.44 -19.19 -8.18
N LEU A 39 3.26 -17.86 -8.14
CA LEU A 39 2.00 -17.21 -8.49
C LEU A 39 1.62 -17.39 -9.97
N GLY A 40 2.62 -17.54 -10.86
CA GLY A 40 2.47 -17.75 -12.30
C GLY A 40 3.39 -16.89 -13.16
N GLU A 41 3.70 -17.35 -14.37
CA GLU A 41 4.64 -16.68 -15.29
C GLU A 41 4.27 -15.22 -15.59
N GLN A 42 2.99 -14.88 -15.63
CA GLN A 42 2.49 -13.53 -15.85
C GLN A 42 2.96 -12.54 -14.75
N TYR A 43 3.17 -13.02 -13.52
CA TYR A 43 3.62 -12.18 -12.41
C TYR A 43 5.14 -11.97 -12.42
N VAL A 44 5.90 -12.88 -13.03
CA VAL A 44 7.34 -12.71 -13.25
C VAL A 44 7.64 -11.48 -14.14
N GLN A 45 6.78 -11.22 -15.12
CA GLN A 45 6.94 -10.03 -15.97
C GLN A 45 6.72 -8.72 -15.17
N ASN A 46 5.74 -8.71 -14.25
CA ASN A 46 5.53 -7.58 -13.35
C ASN A 46 6.74 -7.35 -12.42
N PHE A 47 7.34 -8.41 -11.91
CA PHE A 47 8.56 -8.35 -11.11
C PHE A 47 9.71 -7.65 -11.87
N TRP A 48 10.01 -8.05 -13.11
CA TRP A 48 11.05 -7.42 -13.90
C TRP A 48 10.76 -5.95 -14.22
N THR A 49 9.50 -5.61 -14.48
CA THR A 49 9.09 -4.23 -14.69
C THR A 49 9.36 -3.38 -13.43
N ASN A 50 8.95 -3.87 -12.28
CA ASN A 50 9.15 -3.20 -10.99
C ASN A 50 10.65 -2.99 -10.69
N ILE A 51 11.48 -4.00 -10.92
CA ILE A 51 12.95 -3.93 -10.80
C ILE A 51 13.52 -2.85 -11.73
N LYS A 52 13.14 -2.86 -13.01
CA LYS A 52 13.62 -1.88 -13.99
C LYS A 52 13.36 -0.45 -13.53
N TYR A 53 12.14 -0.13 -13.09
CA TYR A 53 11.79 1.21 -12.58
C TYR A 53 12.53 1.54 -11.29
N LYS A 54 12.56 0.62 -10.33
CA LYS A 54 13.23 0.79 -9.04
C LYS A 54 14.71 1.12 -9.22
N TYR A 55 15.44 0.31 -9.98
CA TYR A 55 16.87 0.53 -10.18
C TYR A 55 17.19 1.70 -11.11
N SER A 56 16.31 2.04 -12.06
CA SER A 56 16.46 3.26 -12.86
C SER A 56 16.33 4.52 -11.99
N ILE A 57 15.32 4.59 -11.13
CA ILE A 57 15.14 5.71 -10.18
C ILE A 57 16.30 5.75 -9.18
N MET A 58 16.73 4.58 -8.68
CA MET A 58 17.87 4.48 -7.78
C MET A 58 19.18 4.99 -8.44
N GLY A 59 19.42 4.64 -9.70
CA GLY A 59 20.59 5.11 -10.45
C GLY A 59 20.60 6.62 -10.64
N ILE A 60 19.46 7.19 -11.06
CA ILE A 60 19.33 8.66 -11.24
C ILE A 60 19.53 9.38 -9.90
N SER A 61 18.87 8.94 -8.85
CA SER A 61 19.00 9.55 -7.52
C SER A 61 20.42 9.41 -6.96
N PHE A 62 21.08 8.27 -7.17
CA PHE A 62 22.48 8.07 -6.80
C PHE A 62 23.40 9.11 -7.44
N VAL A 63 23.25 9.36 -8.75
CA VAL A 63 24.05 10.38 -9.46
C VAL A 63 23.78 11.77 -8.89
N VAL A 64 22.50 12.16 -8.70
CA VAL A 64 22.11 13.46 -8.17
C VAL A 64 22.67 13.67 -6.76
N ILE A 65 22.48 12.70 -5.86
CA ILE A 65 22.99 12.76 -4.48
C ILE A 65 24.52 12.84 -4.47
N SER A 66 25.19 12.05 -5.31
CA SER A 66 26.67 12.07 -5.42
C SER A 66 27.19 13.45 -5.84
N ILE A 67 26.56 14.08 -6.84
CA ILE A 67 26.90 15.43 -7.28
C ILE A 67 26.69 16.45 -6.15
N CYS A 68 25.54 16.42 -5.47
CA CYS A 68 25.25 17.32 -4.35
C CYS A 68 26.24 17.16 -3.20
N MET A 69 26.56 15.93 -2.82
CA MET A 69 27.56 15.64 -1.80
C MET A 69 28.97 16.06 -2.20
N PHE A 70 29.34 15.89 -3.47
CA PHE A 70 30.63 16.34 -4.01
C PHE A 70 30.76 17.87 -3.93
N ILE A 71 29.73 18.61 -4.37
CA ILE A 71 29.68 20.08 -4.26
C ILE A 71 29.76 20.51 -2.79
N THR A 72 29.03 19.85 -1.89
CA THR A 72 29.05 20.10 -0.46
C THR A 72 30.45 19.93 0.12
N ASN A 73 31.15 18.87 -0.24
CA ASN A 73 32.52 18.62 0.22
C ASN A 73 33.55 19.62 -0.32
N ILE A 74 33.39 20.10 -1.55
CA ILE A 74 34.20 21.21 -2.07
C ILE A 74 33.94 22.47 -1.21
N GLY A 75 32.67 22.74 -0.88
CA GLY A 75 32.27 23.83 -0.01
C GLY A 75 32.92 23.78 1.39
N ILE A 76 32.88 22.58 2.01
CA ILE A 76 33.51 22.31 3.31
C ILE A 76 35.04 22.57 3.24
N LYS A 77 35.71 22.00 2.23
CA LYS A 77 37.18 22.25 2.06
C LYS A 77 37.51 23.70 1.88
N LYS A 78 36.80 24.42 1.01
CA LYS A 78 36.97 25.87 0.80
C LYS A 78 36.66 26.69 2.06
N GLY A 79 35.78 26.18 2.92
CA GLY A 79 35.42 26.84 4.19
C GLY A 79 36.41 26.58 5.31
N LEU A 80 37.05 25.41 5.35
CA LEU A 80 38.06 25.05 6.35
C LEU A 80 39.44 25.65 6.05
N LYS A 81 39.79 25.84 4.78
CA LYS A 81 41.11 26.31 4.35
C LYS A 81 41.59 27.56 5.11
N PRO A 82 40.80 28.66 5.30
CA PRO A 82 41.23 29.84 6.01
C PRO A 82 41.59 29.58 7.49
N PHE A 83 40.93 28.63 8.15
CA PHE A 83 41.21 28.30 9.55
C PHE A 83 42.57 27.58 9.70
N PHE A 84 42.92 26.68 8.76
CA PHE A 84 44.21 26.00 8.76
C PHE A 84 45.37 26.96 8.41
N GLU A 85 45.12 27.88 7.48
CA GLU A 85 46.10 28.91 7.08
C GLU A 85 46.37 29.88 8.20
N SER A 86 45.36 30.32 8.99
CA SER A 86 45.53 31.23 10.10
C SER A 86 46.38 30.68 11.26
N GLU A 87 46.45 29.37 11.42
CA GLU A 87 47.26 28.68 12.43
C GLU A 87 48.52 27.98 11.87
N ASN A 88 48.87 28.28 10.63
CA ASN A 88 50.00 27.63 9.93
C ASN A 88 49.97 26.09 9.98
N LYS A 89 48.76 25.49 10.05
CA LYS A 89 48.56 24.04 10.08
C LYS A 89 48.28 23.50 8.67
N THR A 90 48.79 22.28 8.37
CA THR A 90 48.50 21.59 7.10
C THR A 90 47.11 20.95 7.14
N MET A 91 46.31 21.20 6.12
CA MET A 91 44.98 20.61 6.02
C MET A 91 45.02 19.10 5.83
N PRO A 92 44.36 18.29 6.66
CA PRO A 92 44.37 16.82 6.51
C PRO A 92 43.65 16.36 5.26
N LYS A 93 44.06 15.19 4.75
CA LYS A 93 43.35 14.52 3.66
C LYS A 93 42.02 13.96 4.21
N LEU A 94 40.95 14.57 3.82
CA LEU A 94 39.60 14.16 4.28
C LEU A 94 39.08 12.94 3.48
N PRO A 95 38.44 11.95 4.13
CA PRO A 95 37.98 10.71 3.49
C PRO A 95 36.67 10.92 2.70
N ASN A 96 36.73 11.73 1.64
CA ASN A 96 35.53 12.23 0.99
C ASN A 96 34.87 11.27 0.02
N LYS A 97 35.65 10.46 -0.73
CA LYS A 97 35.10 9.62 -1.82
C LYS A 97 34.24 8.47 -1.28
N SER A 98 34.75 7.72 -0.30
CA SER A 98 34.00 6.60 0.29
C SER A 98 32.74 7.04 1.05
N LEU A 99 32.80 8.18 1.71
CA LEU A 99 31.63 8.72 2.45
C LEU A 99 30.53 9.20 1.49
N ILE A 100 30.91 9.90 0.40
CA ILE A 100 29.97 10.30 -0.66
C ILE A 100 29.28 9.05 -1.23
N PHE A 101 30.04 8.00 -1.54
CA PHE A 101 29.51 6.77 -2.10
C PHE A 101 28.50 6.09 -1.16
N VAL A 102 28.83 5.94 0.12
CA VAL A 102 27.92 5.31 1.10
C VAL A 102 26.64 6.12 1.28
N VAL A 103 26.75 7.45 1.46
CA VAL A 103 25.57 8.32 1.62
C VAL A 103 24.70 8.30 0.36
N ALA A 104 25.32 8.30 -0.82
CA ALA A 104 24.58 8.27 -2.08
C ALA A 104 23.85 6.93 -2.29
N ILE A 105 24.46 5.79 -1.91
CA ILE A 105 23.77 4.49 -1.96
C ILE A 105 22.57 4.47 -1.02
N ILE A 106 22.78 4.77 0.26
CA ILE A 106 21.69 4.73 1.25
C ILE A 106 20.56 5.69 0.86
N GLY A 107 20.90 6.93 0.49
CA GLY A 107 19.93 7.92 0.06
C GLY A 107 19.14 7.50 -1.18
N SER A 108 19.80 6.88 -2.17
CA SER A 108 19.14 6.43 -3.39
C SER A 108 18.22 5.24 -3.16
N ILE A 109 18.57 4.33 -2.25
CA ILE A 109 17.71 3.20 -1.84
C ILE A 109 16.43 3.74 -1.17
N ILE A 110 16.58 4.62 -0.19
CA ILE A 110 15.44 5.21 0.53
C ILE A 110 14.53 5.97 -0.45
N PHE A 111 15.10 6.76 -1.34
CA PHE A 111 14.34 7.51 -2.33
C PHE A 111 13.58 6.59 -3.28
N SER A 112 14.25 5.60 -3.87
CA SER A 112 13.62 4.72 -4.84
C SER A 112 12.46 3.92 -4.22
N ASN A 113 12.64 3.37 -3.04
CA ASN A 113 11.59 2.58 -2.36
C ASN A 113 10.31 3.40 -2.09
N ASN A 114 10.44 4.71 -1.80
CA ASN A 114 9.30 5.57 -1.47
C ASN A 114 8.62 6.20 -2.69
N ILE A 115 9.26 6.21 -3.84
CA ILE A 115 8.80 6.99 -5.01
C ILE A 115 8.34 6.12 -6.18
N VAL A 116 8.86 4.89 -6.34
CA VAL A 116 8.59 4.04 -7.51
C VAL A 116 7.10 3.88 -7.78
N GLU A 117 6.33 3.48 -6.77
CA GLU A 117 4.88 3.27 -6.90
C GLU A 117 4.16 4.57 -7.31
N LYS A 118 4.49 5.69 -6.66
CA LYS A 118 3.89 7.00 -6.97
C LYS A 118 4.19 7.46 -8.39
N VAL A 119 5.40 7.16 -8.89
CA VAL A 119 5.78 7.45 -10.28
C VAL A 119 4.98 6.60 -11.26
N LEU A 120 4.86 5.31 -11.00
CA LEU A 120 4.09 4.39 -11.85
C LEU A 120 2.61 4.79 -11.92
N LEU A 121 1.98 5.06 -10.79
CA LEU A 121 0.58 5.49 -10.72
C LEU A 121 0.37 6.86 -11.38
N CYS A 122 1.25 7.82 -11.13
CA CYS A 122 1.17 9.14 -11.79
C CYS A 122 1.34 9.05 -13.31
N ALA A 123 2.22 8.15 -13.80
CA ALA A 123 2.43 7.94 -15.23
C ALA A 123 1.23 7.31 -15.92
N SER A 124 0.49 6.48 -15.21
CA SER A 124 -0.64 5.67 -15.72
C SER A 124 -2.00 6.24 -15.34
N LYS A 125 -2.03 7.43 -14.73
CA LYS A 125 -3.27 8.05 -14.25
C LYS A 125 -4.32 8.16 -15.33
N VAL A 126 -5.56 7.92 -14.95
CA VAL A 126 -6.77 8.12 -15.76
C VAL A 126 -7.57 9.26 -15.13
N SER A 127 -8.15 10.13 -15.96
CA SER A 127 -9.01 11.23 -15.50
C SER A 127 -10.32 10.67 -14.95
N PHE A 128 -10.80 11.26 -13.86
CA PHE A 128 -12.14 11.01 -13.32
C PHE A 128 -13.22 11.77 -14.07
N GLN A 129 -12.85 12.65 -15.00
CA GLN A 129 -13.76 13.54 -15.73
C GLN A 129 -14.62 14.42 -14.80
N LYS A 130 -14.20 14.56 -13.57
CA LYS A 130 -14.79 15.42 -12.53
C LYS A 130 -13.70 16.25 -11.89
N THR A 131 -14.00 17.52 -11.64
CA THR A 131 -13.10 18.48 -10.98
C THR A 131 -13.67 18.89 -9.63
N ASP A 132 -12.80 19.22 -8.69
CA ASP A 132 -13.22 19.82 -7.42
C ASP A 132 -13.71 21.26 -7.61
N ILE A 133 -14.59 21.73 -6.70
CA ILE A 133 -15.26 23.03 -6.80
C ILE A 133 -14.42 24.23 -6.36
N ILE A 134 -13.23 24.01 -5.77
CA ILE A 134 -12.36 25.08 -5.22
C ILE A 134 -11.18 25.35 -6.15
N PHE A 135 -10.41 24.30 -6.48
CA PHE A 135 -9.20 24.43 -7.30
C PHE A 135 -9.42 24.08 -8.77
N ASN A 136 -10.63 23.60 -9.11
CA ASN A 136 -10.98 23.13 -10.45
C ASN A 136 -9.98 22.09 -11.01
N MET A 137 -9.44 21.25 -10.13
CA MET A 137 -8.51 20.18 -10.45
C MET A 137 -9.25 18.86 -10.62
N ASP A 138 -8.89 18.08 -11.66
CA ASP A 138 -9.40 16.71 -11.81
C ASP A 138 -9.06 15.86 -10.59
N ILE A 139 -9.98 15.00 -10.14
CA ILE A 139 -9.81 14.16 -8.96
C ILE A 139 -8.54 13.30 -9.05
N SER A 140 -8.14 12.86 -10.25
CA SER A 140 -6.90 12.12 -10.48
C SER A 140 -5.64 12.88 -10.03
N TYR A 141 -5.70 14.21 -9.97
CA TYR A 141 -4.60 15.01 -9.44
C TYR A 141 -4.36 14.73 -7.97
N TYR A 142 -5.42 14.70 -7.16
CA TYR A 142 -5.33 14.43 -5.71
C TYR A 142 -4.87 12.99 -5.43
N MET A 143 -5.32 12.04 -6.24
CA MET A 143 -5.00 10.63 -6.04
C MET A 143 -3.60 10.23 -6.50
N PHE A 144 -3.13 10.77 -7.64
CA PHE A 144 -1.92 10.27 -8.28
C PHE A 144 -0.80 11.31 -8.39
N THR A 145 -1.12 12.57 -8.75
CA THR A 145 -0.09 13.57 -9.04
C THR A 145 0.40 14.27 -7.78
N LYS A 146 -0.51 14.74 -6.93
CA LYS A 146 -0.20 15.46 -5.69
C LYS A 146 0.67 14.66 -4.73
N PRO A 147 0.37 13.36 -4.43
CA PRO A 147 1.20 12.55 -3.55
C PRO A 147 2.64 12.37 -4.04
N LEU A 148 2.85 12.31 -5.37
CA LEU A 148 4.19 12.27 -5.95
C LEU A 148 4.96 13.57 -5.73
N ILE A 149 4.33 14.72 -6.02
CA ILE A 149 4.96 16.03 -5.85
C ILE A 149 5.32 16.28 -4.37
N GLU A 150 4.39 16.00 -3.46
CA GLU A 150 4.64 16.12 -2.02
C GLU A 150 5.80 15.22 -1.54
N ALA A 151 5.84 13.97 -2.01
CA ALA A 151 6.92 13.05 -1.66
C ALA A 151 8.28 13.57 -2.15
N ILE A 152 8.36 14.14 -3.34
CA ILE A 152 9.59 14.74 -3.89
C ILE A 152 10.00 15.95 -3.05
N ILE A 153 9.09 16.87 -2.73
CA ILE A 153 9.40 18.05 -1.92
C ILE A 153 9.89 17.63 -0.52
N LYS A 154 9.17 16.72 0.14
CA LYS A 154 9.54 16.21 1.47
C LYS A 154 10.91 15.54 1.45
N TYR A 155 11.21 14.76 0.40
CA TYR A 155 12.53 14.13 0.26
C TYR A 155 13.65 15.17 0.07
N ILE A 156 13.43 16.19 -0.77
CA ILE A 156 14.42 17.28 -0.93
C ILE A 156 14.65 18.01 0.39
N MET A 157 13.60 18.27 1.17
CA MET A 157 13.73 18.89 2.50
C MET A 157 14.56 18.02 3.45
N GLN A 158 14.25 16.73 3.54
CA GLN A 158 15.00 15.76 4.36
C GLN A 158 16.47 15.71 3.94
N PHE A 159 16.74 15.71 2.64
CA PHE A 159 18.10 15.69 2.11
C PHE A 159 18.87 16.98 2.46
N VAL A 160 18.25 18.17 2.38
CA VAL A 160 18.88 19.45 2.80
C VAL A 160 19.15 19.47 4.31
N ILE A 161 18.25 18.90 5.13
CA ILE A 161 18.46 18.75 6.59
C ILE A 161 19.67 17.84 6.84
N LEU A 162 19.76 16.68 6.17
CA LEU A 162 20.86 15.74 6.32
C LEU A 162 22.21 16.34 5.86
N ILE A 163 22.23 17.10 4.75
CA ILE A 163 23.41 17.84 4.31
C ILE A 163 23.82 18.86 5.38
N SER A 164 22.87 19.57 5.99
CA SER A 164 23.18 20.56 7.03
C SER A 164 23.75 19.91 8.29
N ALA A 165 23.18 18.79 8.71
CA ALA A 165 23.69 17.96 9.81
C ALA A 165 25.09 17.42 9.49
N TYR A 166 25.31 16.91 8.26
CA TYR A 166 26.61 16.45 7.80
C TYR A 166 27.67 17.55 7.83
N ILE A 167 27.35 18.73 7.30
CA ILE A 167 28.26 19.89 7.32
C ILE A 167 28.61 20.23 8.78
N THR A 168 27.62 20.33 9.67
CA THR A 168 27.80 20.67 11.09
C THR A 168 28.67 19.65 11.81
N ALA A 169 28.33 18.34 11.70
CA ALA A 169 29.09 17.27 12.32
C ALA A 169 30.57 17.27 11.84
N PHE A 170 30.76 17.48 10.55
CA PHE A 170 32.10 17.51 9.95
C PHE A 170 32.95 18.66 10.49
N TYR A 171 32.37 19.85 10.60
CA TYR A 171 33.07 20.99 11.21
C TYR A 171 33.36 20.77 12.69
N ILE A 172 32.41 20.24 13.46
CA ILE A 172 32.63 19.92 14.90
C ILE A 172 33.79 18.95 15.06
N ILE A 173 33.83 17.86 14.27
CA ILE A 173 34.88 16.85 14.33
C ILE A 173 36.24 17.48 14.00
N VAL A 174 36.32 18.26 12.92
CA VAL A 174 37.59 18.90 12.51
C VAL A 174 38.07 19.90 13.53
N PHE A 175 37.17 20.72 14.09
CA PHE A 175 37.55 21.71 15.13
C PHE A 175 38.05 21.01 16.40
N ASN A 176 37.37 19.94 16.86
CA ASN A 176 37.81 19.21 18.05
C ASN A 176 39.14 18.45 17.86
N LEU A 177 39.47 18.05 16.64
CA LEU A 177 40.69 17.28 16.36
C LEU A 177 41.93 18.14 16.08
N TYR A 178 41.76 19.37 15.60
CA TYR A 178 42.84 20.18 15.08
C TYR A 178 42.97 21.57 15.72
N PHE A 179 41.99 21.99 16.51
CA PHE A 179 41.96 23.34 17.13
C PHE A 179 41.54 23.23 18.60
N ASP A 180 42.16 24.03 19.47
CA ASP A 180 41.95 24.05 20.93
C ASP A 180 40.69 24.82 21.35
N GLY A 181 39.73 24.96 20.50
CA GLY A 181 38.48 25.67 20.74
C GLY A 181 37.97 26.42 19.53
N ILE A 182 36.74 26.92 19.63
CA ILE A 182 36.07 27.62 18.54
C ILE A 182 35.92 29.10 18.94
N ASP A 183 36.59 30.00 18.24
CA ASP A 183 36.31 31.43 18.35
C ASP A 183 34.96 31.75 17.70
N ARG A 184 33.99 32.17 18.54
CA ARG A 184 32.63 32.50 18.09
C ARG A 184 32.57 33.62 17.06
N THR A 185 33.53 34.54 17.08
CA THR A 185 33.59 35.69 16.16
C THR A 185 34.07 35.28 14.77
N MET A 186 35.05 34.39 14.69
CA MET A 186 35.53 33.78 13.45
C MET A 186 34.48 32.85 12.82
N LEU A 187 33.80 32.02 13.62
CA LEU A 187 32.75 31.12 13.15
C LEU A 187 31.63 31.88 12.44
N ARG A 188 31.17 33.00 13.03
CA ARG A 188 30.03 33.77 12.51
C ARG A 188 30.26 34.33 11.10
N LYS A 189 31.49 34.74 10.79
CA LYS A 189 31.90 35.24 9.47
C LYS A 189 32.32 34.13 8.50
N SER A 190 32.41 32.90 8.96
CA SER A 190 32.93 31.77 8.20
C SER A 190 32.01 31.37 7.04
N LYS A 191 32.61 30.73 6.02
CA LYS A 191 31.85 30.09 4.92
C LYS A 191 30.95 28.97 5.43
N PHE A 192 31.26 28.35 6.58
CA PHE A 192 30.45 27.35 7.26
C PHE A 192 29.06 27.89 7.61
N ILE A 193 29.03 28.96 8.43
CA ILE A 193 27.74 29.57 8.82
C ILE A 193 26.98 30.10 7.61
N LYS A 194 27.67 30.71 6.63
CA LYS A 194 27.02 31.16 5.38
C LYS A 194 26.38 29.99 4.62
N SER A 195 27.01 28.79 4.58
CA SER A 195 26.45 27.61 3.96
C SER A 195 25.22 27.10 4.70
N LEU A 196 25.26 27.04 6.04
CA LEU A 196 24.10 26.64 6.85
C LEU A 196 22.94 27.64 6.69
N LEU A 197 23.20 28.94 6.72
CA LEU A 197 22.18 29.98 6.53
C LEU A 197 21.53 29.88 5.13
N LYS A 198 22.30 29.55 4.08
CA LYS A 198 21.77 29.24 2.75
C LYS A 198 20.83 28.04 2.78
N ASN A 199 21.22 26.97 3.44
CA ASN A 199 20.37 25.78 3.58
C ASN A 199 19.06 26.07 4.35
N VAL A 200 19.14 26.92 5.40
CA VAL A 200 17.97 27.39 6.16
C VAL A 200 17.01 28.18 5.25
N ILE A 201 17.52 29.05 4.38
CA ILE A 201 16.68 29.77 3.41
C ILE A 201 16.04 28.78 2.41
N ILE A 202 16.80 27.79 1.89
CA ILE A 202 16.26 26.76 0.99
C ILE A 202 15.14 25.98 1.69
N LEU A 203 15.34 25.58 2.96
CA LEU A 203 14.32 24.89 3.75
C LEU A 203 13.08 25.76 3.96
N ALA A 204 13.25 27.06 4.22
CA ALA A 204 12.12 27.99 4.36
C ALA A 204 11.29 28.10 3.06
N ILE A 205 11.98 28.21 1.92
CA ILE A 205 11.30 28.23 0.61
C ILE A 205 10.55 26.92 0.37
N LEU A 206 11.19 25.76 0.60
CA LEU A 206 10.55 24.46 0.44
C LEU A 206 9.38 24.27 1.40
N ALA A 207 9.51 24.73 2.66
CA ALA A 207 8.41 24.72 3.63
C ALA A 207 7.25 25.61 3.18
N GLY A 208 7.51 26.81 2.66
CA GLY A 208 6.49 27.66 2.10
C GLY A 208 5.78 27.03 0.90
N VAL A 209 6.54 26.44 -0.04
CA VAL A 209 5.97 25.70 -1.18
C VAL A 209 5.11 24.52 -0.68
N LEU A 210 5.60 23.75 0.28
CA LEU A 210 4.84 22.63 0.85
C LEU A 210 3.57 23.13 1.56
N THR A 211 3.62 24.28 2.25
CA THR A 211 2.44 24.90 2.88
C THR A 211 1.38 25.25 1.82
N ILE A 212 1.79 25.84 0.68
CA ILE A 212 0.87 26.13 -0.44
C ILE A 212 0.28 24.83 -1.01
N PHE A 213 1.09 23.77 -1.18
CA PHE A 213 0.56 22.47 -1.63
C PHE A 213 -0.40 21.84 -0.60
N ASN A 214 -0.12 22.01 0.69
CA ASN A 214 -0.97 21.48 1.75
C ASN A 214 -2.31 22.23 1.85
N THR A 215 -2.43 23.48 1.36
CA THR A 215 -3.74 24.14 1.31
C THR A 215 -4.75 23.37 0.49
N GLN A 216 -4.28 22.60 -0.49
CA GLN A 216 -5.16 21.74 -1.31
C GLN A 216 -5.74 20.54 -0.54
N ASN A 217 -5.30 20.28 0.70
CA ASN A 217 -5.90 19.24 1.55
C ASN A 217 -7.26 19.66 2.11
N ILE A 218 -7.60 20.95 2.10
CA ILE A 218 -8.90 21.43 2.59
C ILE A 218 -10.09 20.72 1.93
N VAL A 219 -9.96 20.24 0.70
CA VAL A 219 -11.01 19.49 0.00
C VAL A 219 -11.19 18.06 0.51
N THR A 220 -10.24 17.55 1.30
CA THR A 220 -10.28 16.22 1.94
C THR A 220 -10.23 16.30 3.46
N GLU A 221 -10.11 17.48 4.06
CA GLU A 221 -10.17 17.67 5.51
C GLU A 221 -11.61 17.56 6.00
N LYS A 222 -11.76 17.15 7.26
CA LYS A 222 -13.07 17.11 7.93
C LYS A 222 -13.35 18.44 8.61
N PHE A 223 -14.57 18.87 8.61
CA PHE A 223 -15.04 20.03 9.38
C PHE A 223 -16.40 19.74 9.99
N LEU A 224 -16.70 20.43 11.08
CA LEU A 224 -17.98 20.34 11.77
C LEU A 224 -18.90 21.48 11.33
N THR A 225 -20.17 21.19 11.12
CA THR A 225 -21.20 22.15 10.77
C THR A 225 -22.52 21.78 11.45
N LEU A 226 -23.56 22.57 11.23
CA LEU A 226 -24.89 22.38 11.83
C LEU A 226 -24.82 22.21 13.36
N ASN A 227 -24.37 23.26 14.03
CA ASN A 227 -24.18 23.32 15.49
C ASN A 227 -23.07 22.39 16.02
N ASP A 228 -22.07 22.13 15.20
CA ASP A 228 -20.94 21.25 15.51
C ASP A 228 -21.34 19.77 15.75
N GLU A 229 -22.51 19.34 15.23
CA GLU A 229 -23.01 17.96 15.37
C GLU A 229 -22.70 17.08 14.16
N ILE A 230 -22.64 17.66 12.95
CA ILE A 230 -22.45 16.93 11.70
C ILE A 230 -21.02 17.11 11.19
N GLU A 231 -20.30 16.01 11.09
CA GLU A 231 -18.97 15.99 10.47
C GLU A 231 -19.09 15.80 8.95
N LEU A 232 -18.63 16.81 8.21
CA LEU A 232 -18.55 16.77 6.75
C LEU A 232 -17.09 16.75 6.30
N THR A 233 -16.87 16.24 5.09
CA THR A 233 -15.55 16.24 4.45
C THR A 233 -15.53 17.29 3.33
N GLY A 234 -14.42 17.99 3.23
CA GLY A 234 -14.21 19.07 2.26
C GLY A 234 -14.15 20.43 2.95
N ALA A 235 -13.92 21.48 2.18
CA ALA A 235 -13.87 22.84 2.72
C ALA A 235 -15.26 23.46 2.76
N GLY A 236 -15.65 24.01 3.89
CA GLY A 236 -16.81 24.88 4.02
C GLY A 236 -16.51 26.31 3.59
N PHE A 237 -17.39 27.25 3.95
CA PHE A 237 -17.26 28.65 3.62
C PHE A 237 -15.98 29.28 4.22
N VAL A 238 -15.72 29.03 5.52
CA VAL A 238 -14.54 29.58 6.22
C VAL A 238 -13.26 29.01 5.66
N GLU A 239 -13.22 27.71 5.40
CA GLU A 239 -12.04 27.03 4.84
C GLU A 239 -11.71 27.52 3.44
N SER A 240 -12.71 27.67 2.57
CA SER A 240 -12.53 28.11 1.19
C SER A 240 -12.18 29.59 1.03
N THR A 241 -12.65 30.43 1.95
CA THR A 241 -12.47 31.90 1.86
C THR A 241 -11.34 32.41 2.76
N ILE A 242 -11.25 31.97 4.02
CA ILE A 242 -10.29 32.48 4.98
C ILE A 242 -9.08 31.57 5.14
N LYS A 243 -9.28 30.28 5.39
CA LYS A 243 -8.20 29.32 5.66
C LYS A 243 -7.30 29.15 4.44
N LEU A 244 -7.85 29.04 3.23
CA LEU A 244 -7.10 28.91 1.99
C LEU A 244 -6.14 30.06 1.78
N TRP A 245 -6.65 31.29 1.76
CA TRP A 245 -5.82 32.49 1.58
C TRP A 245 -4.90 32.74 2.76
N GLY A 246 -5.38 32.44 3.97
CA GLY A 246 -4.59 32.50 5.18
C GLY A 246 -3.32 31.65 5.12
N TYR A 247 -3.42 30.41 4.67
CA TYR A 247 -2.24 29.54 4.51
C TYR A 247 -1.32 29.98 3.36
N ILE A 248 -1.85 30.52 2.27
CA ILE A 248 -1.03 31.09 1.19
C ILE A 248 -0.20 32.26 1.74
N ILE A 249 -0.83 33.19 2.47
CA ILE A 249 -0.12 34.30 3.12
C ILE A 249 0.87 33.77 4.16
N PHE A 250 0.49 32.74 4.93
CA PHE A 250 1.37 32.12 5.91
C PHE A 250 2.66 31.57 5.31
N ALA A 251 2.59 31.00 4.11
CA ALA A 251 3.78 30.54 3.38
C ALA A 251 4.77 31.70 3.13
N PHE A 252 4.26 32.86 2.73
CA PHE A 252 5.09 34.05 2.56
C PHE A 252 5.61 34.60 3.90
N VAL A 253 4.82 34.52 4.98
CA VAL A 253 5.26 34.91 6.35
C VAL A 253 6.42 34.02 6.80
N ILE A 254 6.35 32.70 6.61
CA ILE A 254 7.44 31.76 6.92
C ILE A 254 8.71 32.15 6.17
N ILE A 255 8.61 32.30 4.85
CA ILE A 255 9.78 32.65 4.00
C ILE A 255 10.36 33.99 4.42
N GLY A 256 9.52 35.01 4.56
CA GLY A 256 9.94 36.39 4.96
C GLY A 256 10.55 36.44 6.34
N ALA A 257 9.96 35.77 7.34
CA ALA A 257 10.47 35.69 8.70
C ALA A 257 11.86 35.05 8.77
N ILE A 258 12.03 33.92 8.06
CA ILE A 258 13.32 33.21 8.05
C ILE A 258 14.40 34.02 7.30
N ILE A 259 14.09 34.56 6.13
CA ILE A 259 15.05 35.43 5.39
C ILE A 259 15.45 36.65 6.22
N SER A 260 14.48 37.33 6.83
CA SER A 260 14.74 38.49 7.71
C SER A 260 15.56 38.08 8.92
N SER A 261 15.29 36.94 9.54
CA SER A 261 16.06 36.40 10.66
C SER A 261 17.51 36.11 10.25
N VAL A 262 17.75 35.57 9.07
CA VAL A 262 19.11 35.36 8.52
C VAL A 262 19.84 36.69 8.32
N ILE A 263 19.18 37.71 7.78
CA ILE A 263 19.76 39.04 7.59
C ILE A 263 20.10 39.69 8.95
N PHE A 264 19.19 39.61 9.93
CA PHE A 264 19.44 40.16 11.26
C PHE A 264 20.51 39.39 12.02
N PHE A 265 20.61 38.06 11.82
CA PHE A 265 21.70 37.28 12.36
C PHE A 265 23.06 37.77 11.84
N GLN A 266 23.19 38.02 10.54
CA GLN A 266 24.43 38.57 9.97
C GLN A 266 24.75 39.95 10.49
N LYS A 267 23.73 40.78 10.82
CA LYS A 267 23.87 42.14 11.36
C LYS A 267 23.98 42.22 12.89
N ASN A 268 24.09 41.09 13.61
CA ASN A 268 24.16 41.03 15.09
C ASN A 268 22.94 41.65 15.84
N LYS A 269 21.74 41.60 15.25
CA LYS A 269 20.53 42.19 15.83
C LYS A 269 19.65 41.13 16.48
N ASN A 270 20.10 40.48 17.55
CA ASN A 270 19.44 39.32 18.17
C ASN A 270 17.97 39.58 18.59
N LYS A 271 17.65 40.75 19.15
CA LYS A 271 16.26 41.12 19.50
C LYS A 271 15.34 41.08 18.25
N LYS A 272 15.83 41.55 17.09
CA LYS A 272 15.05 41.54 15.85
C LYS A 272 14.83 40.14 15.31
N ILE A 273 15.76 39.20 15.52
CA ILE A 273 15.58 37.79 15.16
C ILE A 273 14.40 37.21 15.94
N MET A 274 14.33 37.44 17.24
CA MET A 274 13.25 36.97 18.09
C MET A 274 11.89 37.49 17.60
N PHE A 275 11.77 38.78 17.31
CA PHE A 275 10.52 39.35 16.80
C PHE A 275 10.11 38.79 15.43
N THR A 276 11.06 38.57 14.51
CA THR A 276 10.76 37.99 13.22
C THR A 276 10.35 36.53 13.34
N LEU A 277 10.93 35.72 14.23
CA LEU A 277 10.50 34.35 14.47
C LEU A 277 9.14 34.28 15.17
N LEU A 278 8.86 35.22 16.11
CA LEU A 278 7.55 35.33 16.78
C LEU A 278 6.42 35.74 15.81
N SER A 279 6.74 36.32 14.65
CA SER A 279 5.71 36.64 13.66
C SER A 279 5.03 35.38 13.10
N ILE A 280 5.71 34.22 13.10
CA ILE A 280 5.15 32.94 12.60
C ILE A 280 3.98 32.46 13.49
N PRO A 281 4.19 32.17 14.81
CA PRO A 281 3.07 31.79 15.67
C PRO A 281 2.07 32.95 15.85
N GLY A 282 2.53 34.20 15.87
CA GLY A 282 1.68 35.38 15.95
C GLY A 282 0.67 35.45 14.80
N TYR A 283 1.12 35.17 13.58
CA TYR A 283 0.22 35.11 12.42
C TYR A 283 -0.83 33.99 12.56
N LEU A 284 -0.44 32.82 13.01
CA LEU A 284 -1.37 31.71 13.21
C LEU A 284 -2.47 32.04 14.24
N VAL A 285 -2.12 32.74 15.32
CA VAL A 285 -3.08 33.23 16.33
C VAL A 285 -4.06 34.20 15.69
N VAL A 286 -3.57 35.18 14.93
CA VAL A 286 -4.43 36.15 14.23
C VAL A 286 -5.34 35.44 13.22
N MET A 287 -4.79 34.52 12.43
CA MET A 287 -5.56 33.73 11.47
C MET A 287 -6.68 32.93 12.16
N PHE A 288 -6.37 32.28 13.28
CA PHE A 288 -7.35 31.53 14.07
C PHE A 288 -8.48 32.45 14.57
N ILE A 289 -8.14 33.63 15.13
CA ILE A 289 -9.14 34.60 15.59
C ILE A 289 -10.04 35.06 14.44
N VAL A 290 -9.46 35.31 13.25
CA VAL A 290 -10.22 35.71 12.05
C VAL A 290 -11.14 34.57 11.59
N MET A 291 -10.67 33.32 11.59
CA MET A 291 -11.47 32.17 11.21
C MET A 291 -12.67 32.00 12.15
N VAL A 292 -12.42 31.94 13.46
CA VAL A 292 -13.48 31.80 14.48
C VAL A 292 -14.43 33.00 14.45
N GLY A 293 -13.92 34.22 14.30
CA GLY A 293 -14.74 35.43 14.20
C GLY A 293 -15.65 35.42 12.95
N THR A 294 -15.11 34.98 11.82
CA THR A 294 -15.89 34.86 10.57
C THR A 294 -16.97 33.80 10.69
N ASP A 295 -16.63 32.66 11.28
CA ASP A 295 -17.58 31.57 11.51
C ASP A 295 -18.73 32.06 12.40
N PHE A 296 -18.42 32.61 13.57
CA PHE A 296 -19.41 33.04 14.57
C PHE A 296 -20.30 34.19 14.08
N ILE A 297 -19.72 35.18 13.36
CA ILE A 297 -20.46 36.41 12.99
C ILE A 297 -21.18 36.25 11.64
N PHE A 298 -20.58 35.55 10.66
CA PHE A 298 -21.08 35.51 9.28
C PHE A 298 -21.64 34.17 8.87
N VAL A 299 -21.11 33.04 9.37
CA VAL A 299 -21.56 31.71 8.97
C VAL A 299 -22.69 31.24 9.88
N LYS A 300 -22.47 31.09 11.19
CA LYS A 300 -23.46 30.52 12.12
C LYS A 300 -24.85 31.17 12.07
N PRO A 301 -25.01 32.48 11.90
CA PRO A 301 -26.36 33.09 11.79
C PRO A 301 -27.12 32.68 10.52
N ASN A 302 -26.41 32.29 9.45
CA ASN A 302 -26.96 31.91 8.14
C ASN A 302 -26.29 30.64 7.62
N GLU A 303 -26.06 29.67 8.48
CA GLU A 303 -25.19 28.52 8.22
C GLU A 303 -25.65 27.74 7.00
N PHE A 304 -26.93 27.39 6.92
CA PHE A 304 -27.47 26.61 5.81
C PHE A 304 -27.27 27.30 4.44
N ASP A 305 -27.51 28.59 4.34
CA ASP A 305 -27.34 29.32 3.08
C ASP A 305 -25.87 29.44 2.66
N LYS A 306 -24.96 29.55 3.65
CA LYS A 306 -23.50 29.65 3.40
C LYS A 306 -22.88 28.32 3.09
N GLU A 307 -23.29 27.24 3.77
CA GLU A 307 -22.72 25.90 3.63
C GLU A 307 -23.45 25.03 2.60
N ARG A 308 -24.66 25.39 2.15
CA ARG A 308 -25.48 24.60 1.24
C ARG A 308 -24.71 24.04 0.03
N LYS A 309 -23.93 24.88 -0.64
CA LYS A 309 -23.14 24.47 -1.80
C LYS A 309 -22.12 23.38 -1.48
N TYR A 310 -21.51 23.47 -0.31
CA TYR A 310 -20.48 22.52 0.13
C TYR A 310 -21.09 21.22 0.65
N ILE A 311 -22.25 21.31 1.31
CA ILE A 311 -23.05 20.16 1.74
C ILE A 311 -23.54 19.37 0.53
N GLU A 312 -24.08 20.05 -0.49
CA GLU A 312 -24.53 19.43 -1.74
C GLU A 312 -23.38 18.71 -2.46
N GLU A 313 -22.20 19.34 -2.54
CA GLU A 313 -21.01 18.71 -3.13
C GLU A 313 -20.54 17.50 -2.30
N ASN A 314 -20.58 17.58 -0.96
CA ASN A 314 -20.24 16.46 -0.09
C ASN A 314 -21.16 15.25 -0.34
N ILE A 315 -22.47 15.46 -0.42
CA ILE A 315 -23.46 14.41 -0.71
C ILE A 315 -23.19 13.79 -2.07
N ASN A 316 -23.04 14.62 -3.11
CA ASN A 316 -22.84 14.14 -4.48
C ASN A 316 -21.51 13.41 -4.65
N SER A 317 -20.44 13.94 -4.07
CA SER A 317 -19.12 13.32 -4.11
C SER A 317 -19.06 12.02 -3.32
N THR A 318 -19.74 11.94 -2.18
CA THR A 318 -19.86 10.70 -1.40
C THR A 318 -20.62 9.63 -2.17
N ARG A 319 -21.78 9.98 -2.75
CA ARG A 319 -22.57 9.03 -3.57
C ARG A 319 -21.74 8.48 -4.73
N GLU A 320 -21.02 9.35 -5.42
CA GLU A 320 -20.18 8.95 -6.54
C GLU A 320 -18.97 8.09 -6.11
N ALA A 321 -18.27 8.49 -5.04
CA ALA A 321 -17.10 7.78 -4.54
C ALA A 321 -17.41 6.37 -4.06
N TYR A 322 -18.60 6.16 -3.49
CA TYR A 322 -19.08 4.87 -3.01
C TYR A 322 -19.95 4.12 -4.02
N GLY A 323 -20.21 4.71 -5.19
CA GLY A 323 -21.07 4.10 -6.22
C GLY A 323 -22.53 3.92 -5.78
N ILE A 324 -23.03 4.81 -4.93
CA ILE A 324 -24.39 4.73 -4.40
C ILE A 324 -25.36 5.34 -5.41
N ASN A 325 -26.05 4.47 -6.16
CA ASN A 325 -27.14 4.84 -7.05
C ASN A 325 -28.48 4.45 -6.40
N ALA A 326 -28.98 5.33 -5.53
CA ALA A 326 -30.28 5.11 -4.91
C ALA A 326 -31.39 5.66 -5.81
N SER A 327 -32.41 4.85 -6.08
CA SER A 327 -33.69 5.28 -6.65
C SER A 327 -34.77 5.20 -5.59
N GLU A 328 -35.65 6.18 -5.57
CA GLU A 328 -36.81 6.15 -4.70
C GLU A 328 -37.89 5.24 -5.31
N ILE A 329 -38.29 4.22 -4.58
CA ILE A 329 -39.36 3.31 -4.98
C ILE A 329 -40.56 3.56 -4.05
N ASN A 330 -41.66 4.03 -4.61
CA ASN A 330 -42.90 4.14 -3.91
C ASN A 330 -43.60 2.78 -3.89
N ILE A 331 -43.60 2.11 -2.72
CA ILE A 331 -44.29 0.86 -2.52
C ILE A 331 -45.68 1.18 -1.96
N SER A 332 -46.71 0.86 -2.73
CA SER A 332 -48.09 0.88 -2.26
C SER A 332 -48.43 -0.50 -1.68
N TYR A 333 -48.83 -0.53 -0.40
CA TYR A 333 -49.22 -1.76 0.27
C TYR A 333 -50.75 -1.84 0.34
N SER A 334 -51.34 -2.88 -0.26
CA SER A 334 -52.80 -3.09 -0.26
C SER A 334 -53.35 -3.70 1.04
N GLY A 335 -52.47 -4.25 1.88
CA GLY A 335 -52.86 -4.87 3.17
C GLY A 335 -53.39 -6.31 3.07
N THR A 336 -53.63 -6.82 1.87
CA THR A 336 -54.11 -8.18 1.63
C THR A 336 -53.28 -8.86 0.56
N ILE A 337 -52.86 -10.09 0.84
CA ILE A 337 -52.12 -10.92 -0.12
C ILE A 337 -53.11 -11.93 -0.69
N SER A 338 -53.22 -11.99 -2.01
CA SER A 338 -54.08 -12.96 -2.71
C SER A 338 -53.36 -14.31 -2.93
N GLU A 339 -54.15 -15.39 -3.12
CA GLU A 339 -53.59 -16.68 -3.49
C GLU A 339 -52.82 -16.62 -4.85
N GLU A 340 -53.26 -15.77 -5.76
CA GLU A 340 -52.62 -15.53 -7.03
C GLU A 340 -51.20 -14.92 -6.84
N GLU A 341 -51.08 -13.91 -5.99
CA GLU A 341 -49.78 -13.30 -5.65
C GLU A 341 -48.81 -14.29 -4.96
N ILE A 342 -49.34 -15.19 -4.10
CA ILE A 342 -48.55 -16.27 -3.50
C ILE A 342 -48.04 -17.23 -4.56
N ASN A 343 -48.92 -17.63 -5.49
CA ASN A 343 -48.55 -18.55 -6.56
C ASN A 343 -47.56 -17.94 -7.57
N GLU A 344 -47.72 -16.67 -7.91
CA GLU A 344 -46.79 -15.92 -8.78
C GLU A 344 -45.41 -15.80 -8.14
N ASN A 345 -45.34 -15.70 -6.81
CA ASN A 345 -44.07 -15.58 -6.06
C ASN A 345 -43.62 -16.89 -5.43
N LYS A 346 -44.18 -18.05 -5.88
CA LYS A 346 -43.86 -19.33 -5.29
C LYS A 346 -42.39 -19.68 -5.35
N GLU A 347 -41.71 -19.37 -6.44
CA GLU A 347 -40.26 -19.61 -6.59
C GLU A 347 -39.45 -18.81 -5.54
N LEU A 348 -39.85 -17.57 -5.23
CA LEU A 348 -39.23 -16.78 -4.18
C LEU A 348 -39.50 -17.37 -2.79
N LEU A 349 -40.74 -17.78 -2.53
CA LEU A 349 -41.15 -18.38 -1.25
C LEU A 349 -40.46 -19.72 -1.02
N ASP A 350 -40.37 -20.55 -2.05
CA ASP A 350 -39.69 -21.86 -2.01
C ASP A 350 -38.16 -21.70 -1.82
N ASN A 351 -37.61 -20.50 -2.01
CA ASN A 351 -36.18 -20.17 -1.82
C ASN A 351 -35.89 -19.41 -0.51
N ILE A 352 -36.87 -19.23 0.38
CA ILE A 352 -36.63 -18.68 1.70
C ILE A 352 -35.87 -19.71 2.55
N PRO A 353 -34.66 -19.39 3.06
CA PRO A 353 -33.87 -20.33 3.84
C PRO A 353 -34.52 -20.62 5.19
N ILE A 354 -34.72 -21.88 5.51
CA ILE A 354 -35.21 -22.38 6.80
C ILE A 354 -34.10 -23.01 7.65
N VAL A 355 -32.95 -23.34 7.02
CA VAL A 355 -31.77 -23.87 7.66
C VAL A 355 -30.75 -22.74 7.83
N SER A 356 -30.18 -22.59 9.02
CA SER A 356 -29.12 -21.59 9.25
C SER A 356 -27.74 -22.12 8.91
N GLN A 357 -26.83 -21.23 8.49
CA GLN A 357 -25.43 -21.60 8.26
C GLN A 357 -24.77 -22.23 9.50
N ASN A 358 -25.10 -21.73 10.70
CA ASN A 358 -24.57 -22.28 11.95
C ASN A 358 -25.03 -23.71 12.20
N MET A 359 -26.29 -24.04 11.89
CA MET A 359 -26.81 -25.40 11.99
C MET A 359 -26.08 -26.33 11.02
N VAL A 360 -25.85 -25.88 9.78
CA VAL A 360 -25.10 -26.65 8.79
C VAL A 360 -23.67 -26.88 9.28
N LYS A 361 -22.99 -25.85 9.74
CA LYS A 361 -21.62 -25.94 10.26
C LYS A 361 -21.54 -26.96 11.39
N GLN A 362 -22.39 -26.86 12.39
CA GLN A 362 -22.40 -27.74 13.55
C GLN A 362 -22.68 -29.20 13.13
N SER A 363 -23.65 -29.41 12.26
CA SER A 363 -23.97 -30.75 11.75
C SER A 363 -22.82 -31.36 10.94
N LEU A 364 -22.08 -30.56 10.15
CA LEU A 364 -20.92 -31.03 9.41
C LEU A 364 -19.72 -31.32 10.33
N GLU A 365 -19.48 -30.46 11.33
CA GLU A 365 -18.46 -30.69 12.34
C GLU A 365 -18.73 -31.99 13.12
N ASP A 366 -19.98 -32.27 13.46
CA ASP A 366 -20.36 -33.49 14.20
C ASP A 366 -20.30 -34.77 13.34
N THR A 367 -20.63 -34.69 12.05
CA THR A 367 -20.82 -35.87 11.20
C THR A 367 -19.69 -36.15 10.21
N GLN A 368 -18.86 -35.17 9.87
CA GLN A 368 -17.83 -35.28 8.82
C GLN A 368 -16.40 -35.19 9.36
N THR A 369 -16.21 -34.94 10.66
CA THR A 369 -14.89 -34.87 11.29
C THR A 369 -14.40 -36.21 11.86
N GLU A 370 -15.07 -37.33 11.54
CA GLU A 370 -14.62 -38.66 11.99
C GLU A 370 -13.16 -38.95 11.63
N ALA A 371 -12.67 -38.42 10.50
CA ALA A 371 -11.28 -38.51 10.09
C ALA A 371 -10.33 -37.57 10.84
N GLY A 372 -10.85 -36.55 11.55
CA GLY A 372 -10.08 -35.62 12.42
C GLY A 372 -9.16 -34.62 11.72
N TYR A 373 -9.10 -34.61 10.39
CA TYR A 373 -8.21 -33.74 9.62
C TYR A 373 -8.93 -32.77 8.65
N TYR A 374 -10.25 -32.89 8.46
CA TYR A 374 -11.03 -31.92 7.69
C TYR A 374 -11.60 -30.81 8.59
N THR A 375 -11.80 -29.64 8.00
CA THR A 375 -12.51 -28.51 8.60
C THR A 375 -13.56 -27.95 7.65
N PHE A 376 -14.68 -27.48 8.21
CA PHE A 376 -15.79 -26.85 7.51
C PHE A 376 -16.04 -25.44 8.03
N ARG A 377 -14.98 -24.69 8.24
CA ARG A 377 -15.04 -23.38 8.90
C ARG A 377 -15.88 -22.36 8.14
N ASN A 378 -15.86 -22.47 6.81
CA ASN A 378 -16.50 -21.54 5.91
C ASN A 378 -17.71 -22.18 5.24
N ILE A 379 -18.90 -21.87 5.75
CA ILE A 379 -20.16 -22.23 5.11
C ILE A 379 -20.59 -21.06 4.24
N LEU A 380 -20.67 -21.27 2.95
CA LEU A 380 -20.93 -20.25 1.96
C LEU A 380 -22.32 -20.37 1.39
N THR A 381 -23.00 -19.25 1.18
CA THR A 381 -24.31 -19.24 0.51
C THR A 381 -24.11 -19.15 -1.00
N THR A 382 -24.80 -19.99 -1.74
CA THR A 382 -24.74 -20.03 -3.20
C THR A 382 -26.10 -20.31 -3.82
N LYS A 383 -26.19 -20.12 -5.13
CA LYS A 383 -27.28 -20.62 -5.95
C LYS A 383 -26.87 -21.95 -6.58
N PHE A 384 -27.71 -22.93 -6.51
CA PHE A 384 -27.53 -24.25 -7.14
C PHE A 384 -28.66 -24.52 -8.10
N ILE A 385 -28.36 -24.97 -9.30
CA ILE A 385 -29.37 -25.33 -10.31
C ILE A 385 -29.62 -26.83 -10.22
N LYS A 386 -30.82 -27.21 -9.82
CA LYS A 386 -31.30 -28.58 -9.82
C LYS A 386 -32.62 -28.66 -10.58
N ASP A 387 -32.73 -29.59 -11.51
CA ASP A 387 -33.94 -29.79 -12.32
C ASP A 387 -34.43 -28.52 -13.04
N ASN A 388 -33.48 -27.71 -13.52
CA ASN A 388 -33.71 -26.42 -14.19
C ASN A 388 -34.33 -25.30 -13.29
N GLN A 389 -34.30 -25.50 -11.98
CA GLN A 389 -34.73 -24.51 -10.98
C GLN A 389 -33.53 -23.99 -10.17
N GLU A 390 -33.45 -22.68 -9.97
CA GLU A 390 -32.47 -22.09 -9.07
C GLU A 390 -32.90 -22.30 -7.62
N LYS A 391 -32.05 -22.94 -6.82
CA LYS A 391 -32.25 -23.14 -5.37
C LYS A 391 -31.15 -22.49 -4.57
N LEU A 392 -31.52 -21.94 -3.42
CA LEU A 392 -30.55 -21.49 -2.45
C LEU A 392 -29.94 -22.69 -1.74
N ALA A 393 -28.61 -22.72 -1.69
CA ALA A 393 -27.88 -23.80 -1.05
C ALA A 393 -26.70 -23.25 -0.23
N TYR A 394 -26.23 -24.06 0.70
CA TYR A 394 -24.98 -23.84 1.41
C TYR A 394 -23.90 -24.75 0.87
N ILE A 395 -22.72 -24.19 0.62
CA ILE A 395 -21.53 -24.93 0.20
C ILE A 395 -20.51 -24.92 1.32
N ALA A 396 -19.94 -26.08 1.59
CA ALA A 396 -18.87 -26.29 2.56
C ALA A 396 -17.71 -27.05 1.89
N PRO A 397 -16.63 -26.37 1.47
CA PRO A 397 -15.42 -27.03 0.99
C PRO A 397 -14.79 -27.86 2.12
N ARG A 398 -14.32 -29.09 1.80
CA ARG A 398 -13.53 -29.90 2.75
C ARG A 398 -12.07 -29.47 2.70
N GLU A 399 -11.70 -28.56 3.59
CA GLU A 399 -10.31 -28.11 3.71
C GLU A 399 -9.59 -28.88 4.84
N ILE A 400 -8.26 -28.89 4.80
CA ILE A 400 -7.45 -29.55 5.84
C ILE A 400 -7.36 -28.67 7.08
N ALA A 401 -7.62 -29.25 8.26
CA ALA A 401 -7.49 -28.60 9.57
C ALA A 401 -6.02 -28.50 10.01
N GLU A 402 -5.22 -27.69 9.33
CA GLU A 402 -3.75 -27.61 9.48
C GLU A 402 -3.26 -27.39 10.93
N GLN A 403 -4.09 -26.77 11.77
CA GLN A 403 -3.73 -26.47 13.17
C GLN A 403 -3.68 -27.73 14.06
N SER A 404 -4.44 -28.76 13.71
CA SER A 404 -4.56 -30.01 14.48
C SER A 404 -3.56 -31.09 14.03
N ILE A 405 -2.76 -30.82 13.00
CA ILE A 405 -1.95 -31.82 12.31
C ILE A 405 -0.46 -31.55 12.54
N SER A 406 0.33 -32.65 12.68
CA SER A 406 1.78 -32.54 12.82
C SER A 406 2.44 -31.89 11.62
N TYR A 407 3.62 -31.27 11.84
CA TYR A 407 4.37 -30.63 10.74
C TYR A 407 4.62 -31.56 9.55
N ASN A 408 5.03 -32.80 9.80
CA ASN A 408 5.35 -33.72 8.71
C ASN A 408 4.08 -34.12 7.92
N ASN A 409 2.99 -34.39 8.61
CA ASN A 409 1.75 -34.80 7.96
C ASN A 409 1.20 -33.65 7.10
N LYS A 410 1.08 -32.44 7.64
CA LYS A 410 0.54 -31.31 6.84
C LYS A 410 1.45 -30.83 5.72
N THR A 411 2.77 -31.11 5.83
CA THR A 411 3.74 -30.64 4.82
C THR A 411 3.91 -31.66 3.69
N TYR A 412 3.78 -32.97 3.96
CA TYR A 412 4.17 -34.01 3.02
C TYR A 412 3.11 -35.07 2.74
N GLU A 413 2.07 -35.21 3.59
CA GLU A 413 1.07 -36.28 3.50
C GLU A 413 -0.34 -35.72 3.28
N LEU A 414 -0.85 -34.94 4.22
CA LEU A 414 -2.18 -34.29 4.18
C LEU A 414 -2.05 -32.92 3.51
N THR A 415 -1.68 -32.93 2.25
CA THR A 415 -1.31 -31.70 1.50
C THR A 415 -2.49 -30.92 0.99
N HIS A 416 -3.66 -31.56 0.83
CA HIS A 416 -4.85 -30.98 0.21
C HIS A 416 -6.14 -31.51 0.81
N GLY A 417 -7.20 -30.71 0.71
CA GLY A 417 -8.57 -31.15 0.92
C GLY A 417 -9.19 -31.66 -0.37
N ILE A 418 -10.42 -32.21 -0.29
CA ILE A 418 -11.08 -32.79 -1.46
C ILE A 418 -12.60 -32.63 -1.43
N GLY A 419 -13.15 -32.14 -2.51
CA GLY A 419 -14.58 -31.99 -2.72
C GLY A 419 -15.22 -30.90 -1.87
N GLN A 420 -16.48 -30.74 -2.05
CA GLN A 420 -17.33 -29.85 -1.25
C GLN A 420 -18.68 -30.49 -0.98
N ILE A 421 -19.26 -30.14 0.15
CA ILE A 421 -20.61 -30.55 0.53
C ILE A 421 -21.57 -29.44 0.12
N ILE A 422 -22.70 -29.83 -0.49
CA ILE A 422 -23.77 -28.90 -0.83
C ILE A 422 -25.01 -29.32 -0.05
N VAL A 423 -25.55 -28.40 0.73
CA VAL A 423 -26.74 -28.60 1.58
C VAL A 423 -27.87 -27.71 1.10
N ASP A 424 -29.08 -28.24 1.07
CA ASP A 424 -30.28 -27.49 0.74
C ASP A 424 -30.58 -26.46 1.85
N ALA A 425 -30.71 -25.19 1.51
CA ALA A 425 -31.00 -24.15 2.48
C ALA A 425 -32.48 -24.09 2.89
N ASN A 426 -33.36 -24.72 2.09
CA ASN A 426 -34.81 -24.57 2.19
C ASN A 426 -35.50 -25.87 2.66
N LYS A 427 -34.74 -26.95 2.85
CA LYS A 427 -35.29 -28.24 3.22
C LYS A 427 -34.48 -28.90 4.33
N THR A 428 -35.19 -29.64 5.17
CA THR A 428 -34.64 -30.57 6.14
C THR A 428 -35.09 -31.98 5.78
N SER A 429 -34.41 -33.01 6.31
CA SER A 429 -34.92 -34.38 6.28
C SER A 429 -36.20 -34.50 7.13
N GLU A 430 -36.92 -35.62 7.02
CA GLU A 430 -38.10 -35.90 7.84
C GLU A 430 -37.78 -35.92 9.35
N GLU A 431 -36.55 -36.20 9.69
CA GLU A 431 -36.01 -36.19 11.08
C GLU A 431 -35.53 -34.81 11.55
N GLY A 432 -35.63 -33.77 10.70
CA GLY A 432 -35.18 -32.41 11.01
C GLY A 432 -33.68 -32.17 10.81
N ASN A 433 -32.94 -33.14 10.24
CA ASN A 433 -31.53 -32.98 9.93
C ASN A 433 -31.30 -32.20 8.62
N ILE A 434 -30.08 -31.70 8.40
CA ILE A 434 -29.71 -31.05 7.13
C ILE A 434 -29.91 -32.03 5.95
N GLN A 435 -30.41 -31.49 4.83
CA GLN A 435 -30.58 -32.27 3.61
C GLN A 435 -29.44 -32.01 2.64
N TYR A 436 -28.70 -33.06 2.30
CA TYR A 436 -27.60 -32.98 1.34
C TYR A 436 -28.12 -32.97 -0.10
N ILE A 437 -27.60 -32.01 -0.89
CA ILE A 437 -27.75 -32.03 -2.37
C ILE A 437 -26.58 -32.82 -2.98
N GLN A 438 -25.36 -32.60 -2.44
CA GLN A 438 -24.16 -33.33 -2.81
C GLN A 438 -23.31 -33.58 -1.55
N LYS A 439 -22.90 -34.83 -1.35
CA LYS A 439 -22.05 -35.25 -0.23
C LYS A 439 -20.83 -36.06 -0.70
N GLU A 440 -20.95 -36.76 -1.81
CA GLU A 440 -19.90 -37.63 -2.34
C GLU A 440 -18.65 -36.85 -2.71
N ILE A 441 -17.51 -37.53 -2.62
CA ILE A 441 -16.21 -37.02 -3.04
C ILE A 441 -16.08 -37.17 -4.56
N ASP A 442 -15.58 -36.13 -5.21
CA ASP A 442 -15.23 -36.14 -6.62
C ASP A 442 -13.74 -35.97 -6.77
N ASP A 443 -13.09 -36.93 -7.40
CA ASP A 443 -11.63 -36.99 -7.58
C ASP A 443 -11.03 -35.80 -8.33
N ASN A 444 -11.84 -35.01 -9.03
CA ASN A 444 -11.38 -33.80 -9.73
C ASN A 444 -11.44 -32.54 -8.88
N GLN A 445 -11.97 -32.64 -7.66
CA GLN A 445 -12.22 -31.48 -6.78
C GLN A 445 -11.22 -31.36 -5.62
N ARG A 446 -9.92 -31.58 -5.89
CA ARG A 446 -8.87 -31.39 -4.86
C ARG A 446 -8.62 -29.93 -4.57
N ILE A 447 -8.37 -29.61 -3.28
CA ILE A 447 -8.21 -28.24 -2.75
C ILE A 447 -6.81 -28.11 -2.18
N TYR A 448 -5.84 -27.76 -3.03
CA TYR A 448 -4.48 -27.38 -2.59
C TYR A 448 -4.43 -25.90 -2.16
N TYR A 449 -5.32 -25.07 -2.71
CA TYR A 449 -5.44 -23.65 -2.43
C TYR A 449 -6.83 -23.36 -1.90
N GLY A 450 -6.90 -22.85 -0.67
CA GLY A 450 -8.16 -22.62 0.05
C GLY A 450 -8.07 -21.45 1.03
N LEU A 451 -9.06 -21.31 1.89
CA LEU A 451 -9.10 -20.28 2.94
C LEU A 451 -8.36 -20.70 4.23
N GLU A 452 -8.30 -22.02 4.50
CA GLU A 452 -7.67 -22.57 5.69
C GLU A 452 -6.25 -23.12 5.41
N THR A 453 -5.79 -23.11 4.16
CA THR A 453 -4.50 -23.62 3.72
C THR A 453 -3.39 -22.58 3.89
N ASN A 454 -2.81 -22.50 5.07
CA ASN A 454 -1.79 -21.48 5.41
C ASN A 454 -0.34 -22.02 5.41
N SER A 455 -0.17 -23.35 5.47
CA SER A 455 1.15 -23.97 5.51
C SER A 455 1.74 -24.20 4.12
N ILE A 456 3.07 -24.22 4.04
CA ILE A 456 3.77 -24.71 2.85
C ILE A 456 3.56 -26.21 2.75
N VAL A 457 3.30 -26.71 1.53
CA VAL A 457 3.30 -28.14 1.24
C VAL A 457 4.34 -28.47 0.18
N VAL A 458 4.84 -29.68 0.25
CA VAL A 458 5.79 -30.24 -0.69
C VAL A 458 5.19 -31.51 -1.27
N THR A 459 4.92 -31.46 -2.55
CA THR A 459 4.33 -32.57 -3.31
C THR A 459 5.41 -33.36 -4.02
N ASN A 460 5.09 -34.58 -4.44
CA ASN A 460 6.01 -35.46 -5.17
C ASN A 460 7.32 -35.70 -4.41
N THR A 461 7.24 -36.09 -3.14
CA THR A 461 8.37 -36.35 -2.27
C THR A 461 8.94 -37.76 -2.52
N LYS A 462 10.17 -38.02 -2.08
CA LYS A 462 10.90 -39.26 -2.39
C LYS A 462 10.24 -40.54 -1.83
N ASN A 463 9.67 -40.46 -0.64
CA ASN A 463 9.26 -41.65 0.12
C ASN A 463 7.86 -41.55 0.73
N LYS A 464 7.05 -40.59 0.29
CA LYS A 464 5.71 -40.35 0.83
C LYS A 464 4.78 -40.02 -0.31
N GLU A 465 3.72 -40.78 -0.42
CA GLU A 465 2.58 -40.46 -1.26
C GLU A 465 1.68 -39.51 -0.49
N GLU A 466 1.01 -38.63 -1.21
CA GLU A 466 0.05 -37.72 -0.63
C GLU A 466 -1.23 -38.49 -0.34
N TYR A 467 -1.77 -38.39 0.86
CA TYR A 467 -3.08 -38.95 1.20
C TYR A 467 -4.15 -38.16 0.46
N ASP A 468 -5.06 -38.86 -0.20
CA ASP A 468 -6.18 -38.27 -0.95
C ASP A 468 -7.48 -38.33 -0.12
N TYR A 469 -8.04 -39.49 0.03
CA TYR A 469 -9.24 -39.73 0.86
C TYR A 469 -9.37 -41.21 1.24
N THR A 470 -10.28 -41.47 2.17
CA THR A 470 -10.74 -42.84 2.48
C THR A 470 -12.13 -43.02 1.90
N ASP A 471 -12.34 -44.09 1.16
CA ASP A 471 -13.64 -44.39 0.55
C ASP A 471 -14.65 -45.02 1.55
N SER A 472 -15.84 -45.33 1.08
CA SER A 472 -16.91 -45.95 1.90
C SER A 472 -16.60 -47.37 2.36
N GLU A 473 -15.62 -48.04 1.75
CA GLU A 473 -15.17 -49.38 2.08
C GLU A 473 -14.01 -49.35 3.10
N GLY A 474 -13.49 -48.15 3.42
CA GLY A 474 -12.38 -47.93 4.35
C GLY A 474 -11.02 -48.07 3.68
N GLU A 475 -10.93 -48.09 2.35
CA GLU A 475 -9.65 -48.08 1.63
C GLU A 475 -9.09 -46.67 1.52
N GLU A 476 -7.81 -46.52 1.84
CA GLU A 476 -7.07 -45.24 1.71
C GLU A 476 -6.57 -45.07 0.27
N HIS A 477 -6.90 -43.92 -0.33
CA HIS A 477 -6.43 -43.53 -1.64
C HIS A 477 -5.29 -42.53 -1.53
N THR A 478 -4.31 -42.65 -2.42
CA THR A 478 -3.15 -41.73 -2.50
C THR A 478 -3.15 -41.00 -3.83
N TYR A 479 -2.52 -39.84 -3.85
CA TYR A 479 -2.44 -38.98 -5.03
C TYR A 479 -1.04 -38.42 -5.23
N SER A 480 -0.68 -38.18 -6.48
CA SER A 480 0.53 -37.46 -6.87
C SER A 480 0.15 -36.18 -7.60
N TYR A 481 0.55 -35.04 -7.07
CA TYR A 481 0.20 -33.75 -7.63
C TYR A 481 0.73 -33.53 -9.05
N GLU A 482 -0.17 -33.32 -10.01
CA GLU A 482 0.14 -33.07 -11.42
C GLU A 482 -0.04 -31.61 -11.84
N GLY A 483 -0.50 -30.74 -10.94
CA GLY A 483 -0.78 -29.34 -11.20
C GLY A 483 0.46 -28.56 -11.68
N LYS A 484 0.22 -27.48 -12.43
CA LYS A 484 1.29 -26.64 -12.99
C LYS A 484 1.97 -25.74 -11.93
N SER A 485 1.26 -25.36 -10.89
CA SER A 485 1.80 -24.51 -9.82
C SER A 485 2.77 -25.27 -8.92
N GLY A 486 3.43 -24.52 -8.06
CA GLY A 486 4.54 -25.01 -7.27
C GLY A 486 5.87 -24.91 -8.01
N ILE A 487 6.91 -24.65 -7.25
CA ILE A 487 8.26 -24.45 -7.78
C ILE A 487 9.16 -25.63 -7.46
N GLN A 488 9.88 -26.09 -8.47
CA GLN A 488 10.98 -27.04 -8.32
C GLN A 488 12.25 -26.26 -8.03
N VAL A 489 12.90 -26.52 -6.92
CA VAL A 489 14.04 -25.71 -6.47
C VAL A 489 15.22 -26.57 -6.03
N GLY A 490 16.42 -26.09 -6.34
CA GLY A 490 17.64 -26.62 -5.78
C GLY A 490 17.85 -26.18 -4.33
N PHE A 491 18.93 -26.66 -3.70
CA PHE A 491 19.19 -26.42 -2.27
C PHE A 491 19.24 -24.93 -1.90
N LEU A 492 19.87 -24.07 -2.72
CA LEU A 492 19.99 -22.64 -2.43
C LEU A 492 18.63 -21.93 -2.45
N ASP A 493 17.79 -22.19 -3.45
CA ASP A 493 16.46 -21.59 -3.56
C ASP A 493 15.54 -22.11 -2.43
N ARG A 494 15.68 -23.39 -2.05
CA ARG A 494 15.00 -23.98 -0.90
C ARG A 494 15.40 -23.30 0.41
N LEU A 495 16.66 -22.98 0.59
CA LEU A 495 17.14 -22.21 1.73
C LEU A 495 16.55 -20.79 1.77
N ILE A 496 16.47 -20.13 0.60
CA ILE A 496 15.86 -18.80 0.47
C ILE A 496 14.39 -18.84 0.85
N LEU A 497 13.63 -19.82 0.35
CA LEU A 497 12.23 -20.02 0.70
C LEU A 497 12.04 -20.33 2.21
N ALA A 498 12.89 -21.16 2.77
CA ALA A 498 12.88 -21.50 4.18
C ALA A 498 13.09 -20.28 5.09
N VAL A 499 14.04 -19.41 4.76
CA VAL A 499 14.28 -18.16 5.49
C VAL A 499 13.10 -17.20 5.34
N ARG A 500 12.56 -17.05 4.13
CA ARG A 500 11.45 -16.14 3.83
C ARG A 500 10.17 -16.53 4.56
N ASN A 501 9.85 -17.82 4.56
CA ASN A 501 8.66 -18.36 5.20
C ASN A 501 8.87 -18.76 6.67
N LYS A 502 10.07 -18.52 7.23
CA LYS A 502 10.45 -18.88 8.61
C LYS A 502 10.31 -20.39 8.90
N ASP A 503 10.43 -21.21 7.87
CA ASP A 503 10.34 -22.68 7.94
C ASP A 503 11.70 -23.34 7.65
N PHE A 504 12.56 -23.36 8.67
CA PHE A 504 13.90 -23.92 8.53
C PHE A 504 13.93 -25.45 8.37
N LYS A 505 12.85 -26.17 8.73
CA LYS A 505 12.75 -27.62 8.54
C LYS A 505 12.73 -27.97 7.05
N LEU A 506 12.09 -27.12 6.23
CA LEU A 506 12.08 -27.25 4.78
C LEU A 506 13.50 -27.26 4.17
N ALA A 507 14.41 -26.40 4.67
CA ALA A 507 15.76 -26.28 4.12
C ALA A 507 16.56 -27.59 4.18
N PHE A 508 16.41 -28.33 5.27
CA PHE A 508 17.22 -29.52 5.55
C PHE A 508 16.48 -30.84 5.38
N SER A 509 15.24 -30.81 4.90
CA SER A 509 14.44 -32.02 4.65
C SER A 509 15.10 -32.90 3.58
N THR A 510 15.26 -34.19 3.91
CA THR A 510 15.77 -35.22 2.98
C THR A 510 14.69 -35.79 2.07
N SER A 511 13.42 -35.56 2.37
CA SER A 511 12.27 -35.98 1.56
C SER A 511 12.10 -35.15 0.30
N VAL A 512 12.64 -33.92 0.27
CA VAL A 512 12.54 -33.00 -0.88
C VAL A 512 13.62 -33.32 -1.90
N THR A 513 13.18 -33.59 -3.13
CA THR A 513 14.03 -33.89 -4.29
C THR A 513 13.94 -32.78 -5.35
N ASN A 514 14.71 -32.90 -6.42
CA ASN A 514 14.62 -31.97 -7.57
C ASN A 514 13.31 -32.12 -8.35
N GLN A 515 12.56 -33.20 -8.15
CA GLN A 515 11.25 -33.44 -8.76
C GLN A 515 10.10 -32.93 -7.88
N SER A 516 10.35 -32.71 -6.60
CA SER A 516 9.36 -32.19 -5.65
C SER A 516 8.97 -30.77 -6.01
N LYS A 517 7.69 -30.46 -5.88
CA LYS A 517 7.15 -29.10 -6.03
C LYS A 517 6.82 -28.51 -4.66
N ILE A 518 7.29 -27.30 -4.41
CA ILE A 518 6.97 -26.55 -3.19
C ILE A 518 5.85 -25.57 -3.53
N LEU A 519 4.70 -25.71 -2.85
CA LEU A 519 3.57 -24.80 -2.97
C LEU A 519 3.58 -23.85 -1.77
N THR A 520 3.60 -22.55 -2.07
CA THR A 520 3.53 -21.45 -1.10
C THR A 520 2.33 -20.57 -1.41
N ASN A 521 2.02 -19.60 -0.56
CA ASN A 521 0.89 -18.69 -0.76
C ASN A 521 -0.41 -19.46 -1.10
N ARG A 522 -0.71 -20.50 -0.32
CA ARG A 522 -1.84 -21.39 -0.57
C ARG A 522 -3.17 -20.80 -0.12
N ASN A 523 -3.17 -19.94 0.89
CA ASN A 523 -4.37 -19.17 1.23
C ASN A 523 -4.74 -18.26 0.06
N VAL A 524 -5.95 -18.41 -0.45
CA VAL A 524 -6.38 -17.75 -1.70
C VAL A 524 -6.45 -16.23 -1.57
N ILE A 525 -6.80 -15.71 -0.38
CA ILE A 525 -6.84 -14.27 -0.13
C ILE A 525 -5.42 -13.72 -0.05
N GLU A 526 -4.53 -14.37 0.70
CA GLU A 526 -3.13 -13.97 0.80
C GLU A 526 -2.40 -14.10 -0.54
N ARG A 527 -2.75 -15.10 -1.34
CA ARG A 527 -2.26 -15.27 -2.72
C ARG A 527 -2.64 -14.09 -3.60
N ALA A 528 -3.91 -13.66 -3.54
CA ALA A 528 -4.41 -12.50 -4.27
C ALA A 528 -3.75 -11.19 -3.79
N LYS A 529 -3.60 -11.01 -2.48
CA LYS A 529 -2.88 -9.86 -1.87
C LYS A 529 -1.42 -9.81 -2.29
N THR A 530 -0.74 -10.95 -2.35
CA THR A 530 0.66 -11.02 -2.80
C THR A 530 0.81 -10.60 -4.27
N ALA A 531 -0.14 -10.95 -5.12
CA ALA A 531 -0.13 -10.58 -6.53
C ALA A 531 -0.45 -9.09 -6.76
N LEU A 532 -1.44 -8.54 -6.06
CA LEU A 532 -1.90 -7.16 -6.18
C LEU A 532 -2.18 -6.54 -4.79
N PRO A 533 -1.16 -6.07 -4.07
CA PRO A 533 -1.27 -5.63 -2.67
C PRO A 533 -2.01 -4.31 -2.46
N TYR A 534 -2.44 -3.62 -3.50
CA TYR A 534 -3.12 -2.31 -3.41
C TYR A 534 -4.64 -2.39 -3.47
N LEU A 535 -5.20 -3.58 -3.68
CA LEU A 535 -6.63 -3.81 -3.58
C LEU A 535 -7.01 -4.20 -2.15
N LEU A 536 -8.22 -3.89 -1.76
CA LEU A 536 -8.85 -4.45 -0.58
C LEU A 536 -9.58 -5.72 -1.00
N TYR A 537 -9.37 -6.83 -0.31
CA TYR A 537 -10.00 -8.11 -0.62
C TYR A 537 -11.06 -8.44 0.42
N ASP A 538 -12.20 -8.94 -0.05
CA ASP A 538 -13.22 -9.49 0.83
C ASP A 538 -12.71 -10.80 1.45
N GLU A 539 -12.93 -10.98 2.74
CA GLU A 539 -12.57 -12.20 3.46
C GLU A 539 -13.57 -13.35 3.22
N ASN A 540 -14.76 -13.02 2.69
CA ASN A 540 -15.83 -13.97 2.39
C ASN A 540 -15.72 -14.49 0.95
N ALA A 541 -14.60 -15.11 0.60
CA ALA A 541 -14.48 -15.78 -0.68
C ALA A 541 -15.46 -16.95 -0.79
N TYR A 542 -16.02 -17.17 -1.98
CA TYR A 542 -16.96 -18.28 -2.23
C TYR A 542 -16.49 -19.18 -3.36
N THR A 543 -16.99 -20.42 -3.38
CA THR A 543 -16.61 -21.40 -4.37
C THR A 543 -17.67 -21.56 -5.46
N VAL A 544 -17.19 -21.88 -6.66
CA VAL A 544 -17.99 -22.23 -7.83
C VAL A 544 -17.40 -23.48 -8.47
N ILE A 545 -18.25 -24.43 -8.84
CA ILE A 545 -17.83 -25.60 -9.66
C ILE A 545 -17.95 -25.22 -11.14
N LYS A 546 -16.88 -25.45 -11.88
CA LYS A 546 -16.88 -25.36 -13.34
C LYS A 546 -16.00 -26.45 -13.91
N ASP A 547 -16.52 -27.15 -14.92
CA ASP A 547 -15.82 -28.29 -15.58
C ASP A 547 -15.27 -29.29 -14.52
N ASN A 548 -16.09 -29.56 -13.52
CA ASN A 548 -15.83 -30.44 -12.39
C ASN A 548 -14.64 -30.05 -11.49
N GLN A 549 -14.21 -28.78 -11.55
CA GLN A 549 -13.15 -28.21 -10.70
C GLN A 549 -13.70 -27.11 -9.81
N ILE A 550 -13.13 -26.96 -8.61
CA ILE A 550 -13.48 -25.90 -7.67
C ILE A 550 -12.68 -24.64 -8.01
N TYR A 551 -13.39 -23.52 -8.09
CA TYR A 551 -12.82 -22.18 -8.23
C TYR A 551 -13.26 -21.30 -7.07
N TRP A 552 -12.31 -20.63 -6.44
CA TRP A 552 -12.57 -19.56 -5.48
C TRP A 552 -12.84 -18.26 -6.22
N VAL A 553 -13.86 -17.55 -5.81
CA VAL A 553 -14.21 -16.21 -6.28
C VAL A 553 -14.08 -15.23 -5.12
N ILE A 554 -13.27 -14.19 -5.29
CA ILE A 554 -12.99 -13.18 -4.28
C ILE A 554 -13.38 -11.82 -4.84
N ASP A 555 -14.18 -11.06 -4.09
CA ASP A 555 -14.42 -9.66 -4.37
C ASP A 555 -13.21 -8.81 -3.98
N ALA A 556 -12.81 -7.90 -4.85
CA ALA A 556 -11.70 -7.01 -4.58
C ALA A 556 -12.05 -5.57 -4.96
N TYR A 557 -11.72 -4.67 -4.04
CA TYR A 557 -12.12 -3.28 -4.08
C TYR A 557 -10.92 -2.37 -4.33
N THR A 558 -11.14 -1.34 -5.13
CA THR A 558 -10.26 -0.18 -5.16
C THR A 558 -10.63 0.77 -4.03
N ILE A 559 -9.65 1.30 -3.33
CA ILE A 559 -9.85 2.19 -2.19
C ILE A 559 -8.94 3.42 -2.28
N SER A 560 -9.39 4.53 -1.70
CA SER A 560 -8.58 5.74 -1.53
C SER A 560 -9.08 6.58 -0.34
N ASP A 561 -8.17 7.38 0.22
CA ASP A 561 -8.45 8.41 1.23
C ASP A 561 -8.30 9.83 0.65
N LYS A 562 -8.32 9.97 -0.69
CA LYS A 562 -7.98 11.21 -1.40
C LYS A 562 -9.09 11.74 -2.31
N TYR A 563 -10.32 11.25 -2.17
CA TYR A 563 -11.43 11.76 -2.97
C TYR A 563 -11.95 13.08 -2.37
N PRO A 564 -11.91 14.20 -3.14
CA PRO A 564 -12.40 15.50 -2.65
C PRO A 564 -13.88 15.44 -2.25
N TYR A 565 -14.24 16.06 -1.14
CA TYR A 565 -15.60 16.18 -0.63
C TYR A 565 -16.32 14.88 -0.30
N SER A 566 -15.71 13.73 -0.40
CA SER A 566 -16.34 12.46 0.00
C SER A 566 -16.14 12.17 1.48
N SER A 567 -17.21 11.80 2.16
CA SER A 567 -17.20 11.45 3.59
C SER A 567 -16.37 10.21 3.86
N TYR A 568 -15.64 10.22 4.99
CA TYR A 568 -14.81 9.10 5.40
C TYR A 568 -15.63 8.01 6.08
N THR A 569 -15.21 6.77 5.84
CA THR A 569 -15.58 5.61 6.65
C THR A 569 -14.33 4.88 7.10
N THR A 570 -14.42 4.21 8.25
CA THR A 570 -13.32 3.43 8.79
C THR A 570 -13.54 1.96 8.46
N ILE A 571 -12.56 1.33 7.84
CA ILE A 571 -12.55 -0.10 7.58
C ILE A 571 -11.52 -0.79 8.46
N ASP A 572 -11.78 -2.05 8.84
CA ASP A 572 -10.79 -2.87 9.52
C ASP A 572 -9.72 -3.28 8.52
N GLY A 573 -8.47 -2.92 8.78
CA GLY A 573 -7.31 -3.38 8.04
C GLY A 573 -6.59 -4.51 8.79
N GLU A 574 -5.67 -5.21 8.13
CA GLU A 574 -4.94 -6.34 8.73
C GLU A 574 -4.19 -6.03 10.03
N LYS A 575 -3.74 -4.80 10.20
CA LYS A 575 -2.94 -4.36 11.36
C LYS A 575 -3.55 -3.21 12.11
N GLU A 576 -4.23 -2.31 11.42
CA GLU A 576 -4.79 -1.07 11.97
C GLU A 576 -6.05 -0.68 11.19
N LYS A 577 -6.96 0.01 11.86
CA LYS A 577 -8.12 0.64 11.22
C LYS A 577 -7.64 1.68 10.21
N ARG A 578 -8.26 1.71 9.05
CA ARG A 578 -7.92 2.62 7.97
C ARG A 578 -9.13 3.44 7.55
N ASP A 579 -8.96 4.76 7.55
CA ASP A 579 -9.98 5.67 7.02
C ASP A 579 -9.86 5.75 5.49
N ILE A 580 -10.97 5.55 4.82
CA ILE A 580 -11.12 5.68 3.37
C ILE A 580 -12.29 6.59 3.05
N ASN A 581 -12.28 7.22 1.89
CA ASN A 581 -13.38 8.03 1.36
C ASN A 581 -13.68 7.74 -0.12
N TYR A 582 -13.23 6.59 -0.60
CA TYR A 582 -13.54 6.03 -1.90
C TYR A 582 -13.45 4.52 -1.83
N ILE A 583 -14.46 3.82 -2.32
CA ILE A 583 -14.46 2.37 -2.48
C ILE A 583 -15.33 1.96 -3.66
N ARG A 584 -14.82 1.05 -4.50
CA ARG A 584 -15.55 0.45 -5.61
C ARG A 584 -15.25 -1.04 -5.69
N ASN A 585 -16.29 -1.87 -5.83
CA ASN A 585 -16.14 -3.29 -6.13
C ASN A 585 -15.79 -3.47 -7.61
N SER A 586 -14.54 -3.21 -7.94
CA SER A 586 -14.10 -3.09 -9.33
C SER A 586 -13.49 -4.37 -9.88
N VAL A 587 -13.16 -5.35 -9.03
CA VAL A 587 -12.43 -6.54 -9.43
C VAL A 587 -13.02 -7.79 -8.82
N LYS A 588 -13.14 -8.85 -9.65
CA LYS A 588 -13.37 -10.23 -9.20
C LYS A 588 -12.10 -11.04 -9.44
N VAL A 589 -11.62 -11.74 -8.42
CA VAL A 589 -10.48 -12.65 -8.54
C VAL A 589 -10.99 -14.07 -8.59
N ILE A 590 -10.57 -14.82 -9.58
CA ILE A 590 -10.91 -16.24 -9.72
C ILE A 590 -9.63 -17.05 -9.55
N ILE A 591 -9.64 -18.00 -8.61
CA ILE A 591 -8.50 -18.87 -8.29
C ILE A 591 -8.94 -20.32 -8.38
N ASN A 592 -8.23 -21.11 -9.17
CA ASN A 592 -8.45 -22.55 -9.24
C ASN A 592 -7.93 -23.21 -7.96
N ALA A 593 -8.78 -23.96 -7.26
CA ALA A 593 -8.45 -24.57 -5.98
C ALA A 593 -7.39 -25.68 -6.08
N TYR A 594 -7.27 -26.33 -7.24
CA TYR A 594 -6.31 -27.40 -7.47
C TYR A 594 -4.91 -26.87 -7.79
N ASN A 595 -4.80 -25.97 -8.78
CA ASN A 595 -3.50 -25.54 -9.30
C ASN A 595 -3.14 -24.08 -8.96
N GLY A 596 -3.97 -23.35 -8.22
CA GLY A 596 -3.72 -21.98 -7.81
C GLY A 596 -3.63 -20.95 -8.96
N GLU A 597 -4.03 -21.32 -10.18
CA GLU A 597 -4.09 -20.39 -11.31
C GLU A 597 -5.06 -19.26 -10.97
N MET A 598 -4.58 -18.02 -11.08
CA MET A 598 -5.32 -16.85 -10.62
C MET A 598 -5.53 -15.85 -11.76
N LYS A 599 -6.76 -15.36 -11.88
CA LYS A 599 -7.16 -14.35 -12.87
C LYS A 599 -7.93 -13.21 -12.22
N PHE A 600 -7.58 -11.98 -12.57
CA PHE A 600 -8.26 -10.77 -12.13
C PHE A 600 -9.16 -10.25 -13.25
N TYR A 601 -10.45 -10.12 -12.97
CA TYR A 601 -11.44 -9.61 -13.91
C TYR A 601 -11.92 -8.23 -13.46
N ILE A 602 -11.76 -7.23 -14.32
CA ILE A 602 -12.32 -5.89 -14.08
C ILE A 602 -13.80 -5.94 -14.39
N VAL A 603 -14.64 -5.75 -13.37
CA VAL A 603 -16.10 -5.74 -13.47
C VAL A 603 -16.65 -4.33 -13.55
N ASP A 604 -16.07 -3.36 -12.83
CA ASP A 604 -16.38 -1.94 -13.01
C ASP A 604 -15.34 -1.29 -13.95
N LYS A 605 -15.71 -1.15 -15.21
CA LYS A 605 -14.87 -0.50 -16.23
C LYS A 605 -14.87 1.03 -16.12
N THR A 606 -15.76 1.59 -15.31
CA THR A 606 -15.89 3.04 -15.12
C THR A 606 -14.96 3.55 -14.01
N ASP A 607 -14.41 2.66 -13.19
CA ASP A 607 -13.48 3.02 -12.12
C ASP A 607 -12.11 3.48 -12.68
N PRO A 608 -11.73 4.75 -12.48
CA PRO A 608 -10.46 5.27 -12.96
C PRO A 608 -9.25 4.71 -12.21
N ILE A 609 -9.42 4.27 -10.95
CA ILE A 609 -8.31 3.71 -10.15
C ILE A 609 -7.88 2.37 -10.72
N ILE A 610 -8.83 1.45 -10.96
CA ILE A 610 -8.47 0.15 -11.54
C ILE A 610 -7.93 0.30 -12.96
N SER A 611 -8.45 1.27 -13.72
CA SER A 611 -7.94 1.60 -15.05
C SER A 611 -6.50 2.11 -15.01
N ALA A 612 -6.13 2.92 -14.01
CA ALA A 612 -4.77 3.37 -13.79
C ALA A 612 -3.84 2.20 -13.40
N TYR A 613 -4.28 1.29 -12.54
CA TYR A 613 -3.53 0.07 -12.19
C TYR A 613 -3.30 -0.83 -13.41
N LYS A 614 -4.33 -1.05 -14.23
CA LYS A 614 -4.20 -1.80 -15.49
C LYS A 614 -3.17 -1.17 -16.42
N ASN A 615 -3.24 0.16 -16.63
CA ASN A 615 -2.33 0.87 -17.50
C ASN A 615 -0.89 0.88 -16.99
N SER A 616 -0.68 0.89 -15.67
CA SER A 616 0.66 0.84 -15.06
C SER A 616 1.41 -0.45 -15.40
N LYS A 617 0.69 -1.55 -15.63
CA LYS A 617 1.23 -2.84 -16.02
C LYS A 617 1.44 -2.98 -17.53
N ASN A 618 0.59 -2.33 -18.34
CA ASN A 618 0.67 -2.37 -19.80
C ASN A 618 1.63 -1.35 -20.43
N THR A 619 2.30 -0.51 -19.64
CA THR A 619 3.22 0.53 -20.13
C THR A 619 4.53 -0.03 -20.73
N GLN A 620 4.54 -1.26 -21.21
CA GLN A 620 5.75 -1.88 -21.74
C GLN A 620 6.21 -1.34 -23.10
N GLU A 621 5.41 -0.64 -23.88
CA GLU A 621 5.84 -0.39 -25.26
C GLU A 621 6.25 1.05 -25.64
N GLU A 622 5.83 2.16 -24.98
CA GLU A 622 6.12 3.47 -25.61
C GLU A 622 6.35 4.73 -24.75
N ARG A 623 6.55 4.66 -23.43
CA ARG A 623 6.79 5.92 -22.69
C ARG A 623 8.16 5.95 -22.02
N SER A 624 9.10 6.66 -22.62
CA SER A 624 10.42 6.87 -22.02
C SER A 624 10.28 7.57 -20.66
N PHE A 625 11.00 7.05 -19.66
CA PHE A 625 11.07 7.57 -18.28
C PHE A 625 11.32 9.09 -18.21
N LEU A 626 12.08 9.66 -19.16
CA LEU A 626 12.33 11.10 -19.27
C LEU A 626 11.06 11.93 -19.54
N ARG A 627 10.04 11.38 -20.23
CA ARG A 627 8.76 12.08 -20.45
C ARG A 627 7.95 12.22 -19.16
N VAL A 628 8.02 11.25 -18.25
CA VAL A 628 7.29 11.28 -16.97
C VAL A 628 7.85 12.38 -16.04
N PHE A 629 9.18 12.49 -15.97
CA PHE A 629 9.84 13.57 -15.21
C PHE A 629 9.58 14.95 -15.84
N ALA A 630 9.65 15.06 -17.17
CA ALA A 630 9.33 16.28 -17.89
C ALA A 630 7.86 16.67 -17.76
N CYS A 631 6.92 15.72 -17.80
CA CYS A 631 5.48 16.00 -17.62
C CYS A 631 5.15 16.51 -16.22
N ALA A 632 5.79 16.00 -15.16
CA ALA A 632 5.61 16.50 -13.81
C ALA A 632 6.13 17.94 -13.64
N CYS A 633 7.30 18.25 -14.23
CA CYS A 633 7.87 19.61 -14.22
C CYS A 633 7.15 20.58 -15.18
N ILE A 634 6.76 20.14 -16.37
CA ILE A 634 6.09 20.98 -17.38
C ILE A 634 4.64 21.25 -16.99
N ALA A 635 3.93 20.30 -16.39
CA ALA A 635 2.58 20.51 -15.87
C ALA A 635 2.56 21.55 -14.75
N TRP A 636 3.62 21.60 -13.94
CA TRP A 636 3.80 22.62 -12.91
C TRP A 636 4.13 24.00 -13.53
N LEU A 637 5.08 24.06 -14.47
CA LEU A 637 5.49 25.32 -15.15
C LEU A 637 4.35 25.92 -16.00
N LYS A 638 3.61 25.14 -16.77
CA LYS A 638 2.49 25.62 -17.62
C LYS A 638 1.31 26.19 -16.80
N ARG A 639 1.18 25.84 -15.53
CA ARG A 639 0.10 26.34 -14.66
C ARG A 639 0.49 27.55 -13.81
N CYS A 640 1.80 27.75 -13.57
CA CYS A 640 2.27 29.01 -12.99
C CYS A 640 2.12 30.21 -13.94
N THR A 641 2.04 29.96 -15.27
CA THR A 641 1.84 31.00 -16.30
C THR A 641 0.37 31.20 -16.72
N ALA A 642 -0.57 30.43 -16.18
CA ALA A 642 -2.01 30.56 -16.44
C ALA A 642 -2.75 31.40 -15.39
N TRP A 643 -2.02 32.18 -14.59
CA TRP A 643 -2.53 33.10 -13.57
C TRP A 643 -2.27 34.57 -13.99
N GLU A 644 -2.21 34.89 -15.29
CA GLU A 644 -2.39 36.23 -15.82
C GLU A 644 -3.77 36.41 -16.41
#